data_bd6711ade043a94d5cadf33f5d026922
#
_entry.id   bd6711ade043a94d5cadf33f5d026922
#
_cell.length_a   1.000
_cell.length_b   1.000
_cell.length_c   1.000
_cell.angle_alpha   90.00
_cell.angle_beta   90.00
_cell.angle_gamma   90.00
#
_symmetry.space_group_name_H-M   'P 1'
#
loop_
_entity.id
_entity.type
_entity.pdbx_description
1 polymer ?
#
loop_
_entity_poly.entity_id
_entity_poly.type
_entity_poly.pdbx_seq_one_letter_code
_entity_poly.pdbx_strand_id
1 'polypeptide(L)'
;EGVEVKIVCRYQQYRAVGKILDRMRNETSGKTRSGVVWHTQGSGKSLTMVFFVRKLRSQNDLKDYKVIMMVDRKDLEKQLSVTARLTNEFKEDNIVSSRKELIPKLSGNASNLNMVMVHKFVQEELKHSKALMKAFVEEGKVPEFKPFDVVNDTDRIVILIDEAHRTQGGDMGDNLFTAFPQAAKIAFTGTPLLTDRHKQKTHERFGGTGEFIDTYKIREAVDDRATLDIIYIGKTTNDNIKSKEAFDEEFEDVFKKQSKEEKEEIQKRYGTMRAYIENMDRLRKIAKNLVKHYVDDILPNGFKAMVVGSSVLAAARYQYLIAEALKERAELEKAKEIPDLDLIKKIEFIKIGTVVTKQDNNEQAFISAARKNAKEIKAVDNFKKDFDYSTDEEGNYLKPETGVAFLCVCDKLLTGFDAPIAQVMYLDKSIREHDLLQAIARVNRTKKDKTHGILVDYYGVSNHLKDALNIWGAEDEEDIKELLAYFRDINKEIPVLEARYNRMTQLFTDKGITEFKQFAEQRMSDKDAEFQLAEDCIALAESIPFRAQFDTYIKAFFDSLDLLFNSEAARKYYIPAKRFGYLLVRIKNRYKDPSMDLKWAKPKVRKMIDAHLETLGIDSRVAPISLLSKDFAKEVNKLGENSKSKASEMEHAIRRHIKVNIHKDPALYKRFLKRIEEIIERYQGNWDAIVEEFENVRDDFAKGRKGENEEEGLDEQELPFYDFVIFSAFKDEPITKEEIEALKKLTIQLVQVLQDAINKPNFWKGRAAEIRKLQGEIDDILDFSGIEKVAKLHSKLSVEIMNLAKHRHQELTK
;
A
#
# COMPACT_ATOMS: atom_id res chain seq x y z
N GLU A 1 15.00 10.81 25.38
CA GLU A 1 15.37 10.29 26.72
C GLU A 1 14.89 8.85 26.77
N GLY A 2 15.86 7.90 26.79
CA GLY A 2 15.57 6.50 26.54
C GLY A 2 15.02 5.79 27.75
N VAL A 3 13.79 5.34 27.65
CA VAL A 3 13.29 4.28 28.53
C VAL A 3 13.93 2.97 28.05
N GLU A 4 14.65 2.26 28.93
CA GLU A 4 15.15 0.93 28.62
C GLU A 4 13.97 -0.03 28.41
N VAL A 5 13.88 -0.59 27.21
CA VAL A 5 12.82 -1.52 26.82
C VAL A 5 13.42 -2.91 26.63
N LYS A 6 12.87 -3.91 27.33
CA LYS A 6 13.24 -5.30 27.11
C LYS A 6 12.64 -5.79 25.81
N ILE A 7 13.50 -6.16 24.84
CA ILE A 7 13.07 -6.74 23.57
C ILE A 7 13.12 -8.27 23.67
N VAL A 8 11.95 -8.89 23.57
CA VAL A 8 11.79 -10.36 23.62
C VAL A 8 11.54 -10.88 22.20
N CYS A 9 12.24 -11.94 21.85
CA CYS A 9 12.08 -12.62 20.57
C CYS A 9 10.72 -13.35 20.52
N ARG A 10 10.00 -13.21 19.44
CA ARG A 10 8.78 -13.99 19.16
C ARG A 10 9.15 -15.41 18.74
N TYR A 11 8.22 -16.37 18.85
CA TYR A 11 8.51 -17.79 18.58
C TYR A 11 9.02 -18.04 17.15
N GLN A 12 8.44 -17.39 16.13
CA GLN A 12 8.88 -17.52 14.74
C GLN A 12 10.29 -16.98 14.51
N GLN A 13 10.68 -15.91 15.23
CA GLN A 13 12.04 -15.37 15.17
C GLN A 13 13.03 -16.35 15.83
N TYR A 14 12.67 -16.91 16.98
CA TYR A 14 13.46 -17.92 17.69
C TYR A 14 13.63 -19.17 16.81
N ARG A 15 12.54 -19.69 16.22
CA ARG A 15 12.54 -20.85 15.33
C ARG A 15 13.44 -20.62 14.11
N ALA A 16 13.29 -19.49 13.42
CA ALA A 16 14.11 -19.14 12.27
C ALA A 16 15.61 -19.06 12.62
N VAL A 17 15.95 -18.39 13.72
CA VAL A 17 17.34 -18.29 14.20
C VAL A 17 17.92 -19.68 14.48
N GLY A 18 17.17 -20.55 15.17
CA GLY A 18 17.58 -21.95 15.44
C GLY A 18 17.87 -22.70 14.15
N LYS A 19 16.93 -22.71 13.21
CA LYS A 19 17.07 -23.40 11.91
C LYS A 19 18.25 -22.86 11.09
N ILE A 20 18.51 -21.55 11.09
CA ILE A 20 19.70 -20.98 10.41
C ILE A 20 20.98 -21.51 11.04
N LEU A 21 21.08 -21.47 12.38
CA LEU A 21 22.29 -21.97 13.07
C LEU A 21 22.53 -23.46 12.86
N ASP A 22 21.48 -24.28 12.91
CA ASP A 22 21.55 -25.72 12.65
C ASP A 22 22.01 -25.99 11.21
N ARG A 23 21.48 -25.24 10.23
CA ARG A 23 21.91 -25.32 8.83
C ARG A 23 23.39 -24.94 8.66
N MET A 24 23.84 -23.88 9.34
CA MET A 24 25.26 -23.47 9.31
C MET A 24 26.20 -24.54 9.90
N ARG A 25 25.73 -25.36 10.85
CA ARG A 25 26.51 -26.45 11.47
C ARG A 25 26.53 -27.73 10.64
N ASN A 26 25.35 -28.10 10.14
CA ASN A 26 25.14 -29.41 9.52
C ASN A 26 25.59 -29.45 8.06
N GLU A 27 25.65 -28.29 7.40
CA GLU A 27 25.99 -28.17 5.99
C GLU A 27 27.47 -27.80 5.80
N THR A 28 28.11 -28.33 4.74
CA THR A 28 29.55 -28.25 4.55
C THR A 28 30.01 -27.17 3.59
N SER A 29 29.15 -26.70 2.68
CA SER A 29 29.52 -25.67 1.71
C SER A 29 28.72 -24.36 1.90
N GLY A 30 29.26 -23.23 1.46
CA GLY A 30 28.53 -21.95 1.49
C GLY A 30 27.21 -22.01 0.72
N LYS A 31 27.15 -22.82 -0.35
CA LYS A 31 25.92 -23.00 -1.13
C LYS A 31 24.86 -23.76 -0.33
N THR A 32 25.20 -24.85 0.33
CA THR A 32 24.24 -25.65 1.10
C THR A 32 23.87 -25.00 2.44
N ARG A 33 24.78 -24.21 3.03
CA ARG A 33 24.51 -23.36 4.20
C ARG A 33 23.57 -22.18 3.85
N SER A 34 23.47 -21.79 2.58
CA SER A 34 22.59 -20.71 2.10
C SER A 34 21.12 -21.15 2.13
N GLY A 35 20.22 -20.16 2.13
CA GLY A 35 18.79 -20.44 2.07
C GLY A 35 17.92 -19.19 2.26
N VAL A 36 16.62 -19.40 2.27
CA VAL A 36 15.62 -18.33 2.33
C VAL A 36 14.78 -18.47 3.59
N VAL A 37 14.65 -17.39 4.33
CA VAL A 37 13.67 -17.21 5.41
C VAL A 37 12.50 -16.41 4.83
N TRP A 38 11.38 -17.07 4.64
CA TRP A 38 10.16 -16.48 4.14
C TRP A 38 9.25 -16.08 5.31
N HIS A 39 9.41 -14.88 5.79
CA HIS A 39 8.55 -14.31 6.83
C HIS A 39 7.78 -13.12 6.28
N THR A 40 6.46 -13.09 6.48
CA THR A 40 5.58 -12.02 6.00
C THR A 40 6.08 -10.63 6.41
N GLN A 41 5.66 -9.63 5.66
CA GLN A 41 6.06 -8.26 5.94
C GLN A 41 5.41 -7.79 7.26
N GLY A 42 6.20 -7.20 8.16
CA GLY A 42 5.71 -6.83 9.49
C GLY A 42 6.00 -7.84 10.61
N SER A 43 6.46 -9.05 10.29
CA SER A 43 6.81 -10.09 11.25
C SER A 43 8.08 -9.80 12.10
N GLY A 44 8.82 -8.71 11.77
CA GLY A 44 10.04 -8.33 12.47
C GLY A 44 11.33 -8.96 11.95
N LYS A 45 11.47 -9.17 10.62
CA LYS A 45 12.67 -9.74 9.97
C LYS A 45 13.98 -9.06 10.38
N SER A 46 14.01 -7.73 10.47
CA SER A 46 15.20 -6.98 10.90
C SER A 46 15.64 -7.37 12.33
N LEU A 47 14.68 -7.58 13.24
CA LEU A 47 14.97 -8.09 14.59
C LEU A 47 15.44 -9.55 14.55
N THR A 48 14.90 -10.39 13.66
CA THR A 48 15.38 -11.76 13.46
C THR A 48 16.86 -11.76 13.07
N MET A 49 17.29 -10.88 12.18
CA MET A 49 18.71 -10.71 11.83
C MET A 49 19.57 -10.34 13.04
N VAL A 50 19.11 -9.41 13.87
CA VAL A 50 19.79 -9.01 15.10
C VAL A 50 19.89 -10.16 16.10
N PHE A 51 18.79 -10.89 16.32
CA PHE A 51 18.78 -12.05 17.19
C PHE A 51 19.72 -13.15 16.67
N PHE A 52 19.76 -13.36 15.36
CA PHE A 52 20.70 -14.28 14.73
C PHE A 52 22.16 -13.88 15.00
N VAL A 53 22.53 -12.61 14.76
CA VAL A 53 23.90 -12.13 15.01
C VAL A 53 24.27 -12.31 16.49
N ARG A 54 23.43 -11.89 17.42
CA ARG A 54 23.67 -12.07 18.85
C ARG A 54 23.81 -13.54 19.26
N LYS A 55 22.93 -14.40 18.72
CA LYS A 55 23.00 -15.82 19.01
C LYS A 55 24.25 -16.48 18.40
N LEU A 56 24.60 -16.11 17.16
CA LEU A 56 25.83 -16.54 16.48
C LEU A 56 27.06 -16.23 17.33
N ARG A 57 27.17 -15.00 17.86
CA ARG A 57 28.31 -14.59 18.73
C ARG A 57 28.36 -15.34 20.05
N SER A 58 27.25 -15.88 20.52
CA SER A 58 27.20 -16.70 21.75
C SER A 58 27.62 -18.16 21.52
N GLN A 59 27.81 -18.60 20.27
CA GLN A 59 28.16 -19.97 19.93
C GLN A 59 29.68 -20.09 19.74
N ASN A 60 30.36 -20.97 20.50
CA ASN A 60 31.82 -21.12 20.43
C ASN A 60 32.33 -21.55 19.05
N ASP A 61 31.55 -22.32 18.32
CA ASP A 61 31.85 -22.86 16.98
C ASP A 61 31.59 -21.89 15.83
N LEU A 62 30.71 -20.86 16.06
CA LEU A 62 30.26 -19.97 15.02
C LEU A 62 30.58 -18.48 15.27
N LYS A 63 31.06 -18.11 16.47
CA LYS A 63 31.30 -16.71 16.86
C LYS A 63 32.29 -15.96 15.96
N ASP A 64 33.20 -16.69 15.30
CA ASP A 64 34.25 -16.11 14.47
C ASP A 64 33.83 -15.83 13.02
N TYR A 65 32.57 -16.03 12.66
CA TYR A 65 32.06 -15.68 11.34
C TYR A 65 32.04 -14.16 11.13
N LYS A 66 32.52 -13.70 9.98
CA LYS A 66 32.23 -12.33 9.50
C LYS A 66 30.77 -12.25 9.08
N VAL A 67 30.06 -11.21 9.55
CA VAL A 67 28.66 -10.98 9.18
C VAL A 67 28.55 -9.76 8.27
N ILE A 68 27.83 -9.91 7.15
CA ILE A 68 27.55 -8.84 6.21
C ILE A 68 26.04 -8.69 6.10
N MET A 69 25.49 -7.57 6.56
CA MET A 69 24.07 -7.20 6.35
C MET A 69 23.94 -6.41 5.04
N MET A 70 23.08 -6.88 4.15
CA MET A 70 22.86 -6.25 2.85
C MET A 70 21.45 -5.71 2.73
N VAL A 71 21.36 -4.49 2.16
CA VAL A 71 20.11 -3.77 1.91
C VAL A 71 20.08 -3.16 0.50
N ASP A 72 18.88 -2.98 -0.05
CA ASP A 72 18.66 -2.44 -1.39
C ASP A 72 18.63 -0.89 -1.42
N ARG A 73 18.13 -0.24 -0.36
CA ARG A 73 17.85 1.21 -0.35
C ARG A 73 18.43 1.92 0.86
N LYS A 74 18.77 3.22 0.68
CA LYS A 74 19.25 4.10 1.75
C LYS A 74 18.27 4.22 2.92
N ASP A 75 16.98 4.25 2.67
CA ASP A 75 15.97 4.32 3.73
C ASP A 75 15.96 3.05 4.58
N LEU A 76 16.12 1.87 3.93
CA LEU A 76 16.26 0.58 4.61
C LEU A 76 17.62 0.46 5.33
N GLU A 77 18.71 0.99 4.75
CA GLU A 77 20.02 1.05 5.42
C GLU A 77 19.90 1.82 6.72
N LYS A 78 19.29 3.01 6.71
CA LYS A 78 19.09 3.81 7.92
C LYS A 78 18.22 3.09 8.96
N GLN A 79 17.15 2.43 8.54
CA GLN A 79 16.27 1.67 9.43
C GLN A 79 16.96 0.44 10.02
N LEU A 80 17.65 -0.35 9.19
CA LEU A 80 18.37 -1.54 9.64
C LEU A 80 19.57 -1.18 10.50
N SER A 81 20.29 -0.07 10.22
CA SER A 81 21.42 0.38 11.04
C SER A 81 21.00 0.73 12.48
N VAL A 82 19.84 1.39 12.64
CA VAL A 82 19.28 1.64 13.99
C VAL A 82 19.01 0.31 14.71
N THR A 83 18.42 -0.67 14.03
CA THR A 83 18.15 -1.98 14.61
C THR A 83 19.45 -2.78 14.86
N ALA A 84 20.43 -2.69 13.96
CA ALA A 84 21.71 -3.37 14.08
C ALA A 84 22.56 -2.90 15.30
N ARG A 85 22.34 -1.66 15.76
CA ARG A 85 22.98 -1.17 17.02
C ARG A 85 22.62 -2.04 18.23
N LEU A 86 21.49 -2.74 18.19
CA LEU A 86 21.09 -3.68 19.25
C LEU A 86 22.00 -4.92 19.33
N THR A 87 22.88 -5.16 18.35
CA THR A 87 23.89 -6.22 18.43
C THR A 87 25.04 -5.88 19.39
N ASN A 88 25.21 -4.60 19.74
CA ASN A 88 26.31 -4.01 20.50
C ASN A 88 27.67 -4.03 19.78
N GLU A 89 27.78 -4.59 18.59
CA GLU A 89 29.02 -4.60 17.78
C GLU A 89 28.95 -3.68 16.55
N PHE A 90 27.76 -3.20 16.18
CA PHE A 90 27.55 -2.34 15.02
C PHE A 90 27.80 -0.87 15.35
N LYS A 91 28.69 -0.25 14.59
CA LYS A 91 29.03 1.19 14.63
C LYS A 91 28.83 1.81 13.23
N GLU A 92 28.83 3.14 13.13
CA GLU A 92 28.68 3.82 11.84
C GLU A 92 29.83 3.52 10.87
N ASP A 93 31.04 3.30 11.39
CA ASP A 93 32.21 2.88 10.61
C ASP A 93 32.06 1.50 9.96
N ASN A 94 31.07 0.69 10.41
CA ASN A 94 30.75 -0.59 9.80
C ASN A 94 29.94 -0.46 8.51
N ILE A 95 29.47 0.76 8.16
CA ILE A 95 28.75 0.98 6.91
C ILE A 95 29.75 1.14 5.79
N VAL A 96 29.56 0.37 4.69
CA VAL A 96 30.33 0.49 3.46
C VAL A 96 29.70 1.58 2.61
N SER A 97 30.19 2.82 2.73
CA SER A 97 29.59 4.00 2.12
C SER A 97 29.94 4.14 0.63
N SER A 98 31.07 3.59 0.19
CA SER A 98 31.54 3.66 -1.20
C SER A 98 32.09 2.31 -1.69
N ARG A 99 32.17 2.15 -3.03
CA ARG A 99 32.83 0.99 -3.64
C ARG A 99 34.32 0.89 -3.29
N LYS A 100 34.98 2.03 -3.11
CA LYS A 100 36.41 2.06 -2.72
C LYS A 100 36.65 1.47 -1.35
N GLU A 101 35.66 1.52 -0.46
CA GLU A 101 35.70 0.95 0.88
C GLU A 101 35.29 -0.54 0.92
N LEU A 102 34.65 -1.04 -0.16
CA LEU A 102 34.13 -2.40 -0.18
C LEU A 102 35.24 -3.42 0.01
N ILE A 103 36.29 -3.37 -0.80
CA ILE A 103 37.41 -4.30 -0.72
C ILE A 103 38.13 -4.18 0.63
N PRO A 104 38.64 -2.99 1.09
CA PRO A 104 39.32 -2.87 2.36
C PRO A 104 38.54 -3.38 3.58
N LYS A 105 37.21 -3.15 3.61
CA LYS A 105 36.36 -3.56 4.73
C LYS A 105 35.94 -5.03 4.69
N LEU A 106 35.80 -5.61 3.49
CA LEU A 106 35.19 -6.94 3.33
C LEU A 106 36.18 -8.05 2.97
N SER A 107 37.37 -7.73 2.44
CA SER A 107 38.38 -8.74 2.08
C SER A 107 39.06 -9.42 3.28
N GLY A 108 39.18 -8.74 4.43
CA GLY A 108 39.78 -9.32 5.63
C GLY A 108 38.84 -10.31 6.33
N ASN A 109 39.43 -11.27 7.09
CA ASN A 109 38.72 -12.34 7.78
C ASN A 109 38.31 -11.99 9.22
N ALA A 110 38.42 -10.73 9.65
CA ALA A 110 37.97 -10.32 10.97
C ALA A 110 36.48 -10.62 11.19
N SER A 111 36.16 -11.21 12.34
CA SER A 111 34.80 -11.53 12.76
C SER A 111 34.02 -10.28 13.20
N ASN A 112 33.70 -9.42 12.26
CA ASN A 112 32.98 -8.18 12.50
C ASN A 112 31.64 -8.16 11.75
N LEU A 113 30.77 -7.21 12.14
CA LEU A 113 29.51 -6.95 11.48
C LEU A 113 29.65 -5.74 10.57
N ASN A 114 29.39 -5.91 9.27
CA ASN A 114 29.39 -4.85 8.29
C ASN A 114 28.03 -4.69 7.63
N MET A 115 27.71 -3.48 7.18
CA MET A 115 26.48 -3.18 6.42
C MET A 115 26.84 -2.62 5.05
N VAL A 116 26.19 -3.11 4.01
CA VAL A 116 26.47 -2.70 2.62
C VAL A 116 25.21 -2.65 1.80
N MET A 117 25.11 -1.65 0.91
CA MET A 117 24.03 -1.59 -0.07
C MET A 117 24.38 -2.42 -1.32
N VAL A 118 23.41 -3.20 -1.81
CA VAL A 118 23.55 -4.10 -2.97
C VAL A 118 24.13 -3.38 -4.21
N HIS A 119 23.71 -2.13 -4.45
CA HIS A 119 24.18 -1.37 -5.61
C HIS A 119 25.69 -1.05 -5.60
N LYS A 120 26.40 -1.30 -4.50
CA LYS A 120 27.87 -1.14 -4.45
C LYS A 120 28.58 -2.27 -5.24
N PHE A 121 27.87 -3.36 -5.54
CA PHE A 121 28.38 -4.44 -6.39
C PHE A 121 28.14 -4.22 -7.90
N VAL A 122 27.61 -3.05 -8.30
CA VAL A 122 27.47 -2.69 -9.72
C VAL A 122 28.78 -2.14 -10.25
N GLN A 123 29.22 -2.57 -11.42
CA GLN A 123 30.38 -2.01 -12.11
C GLN A 123 30.07 -0.60 -12.63
N GLU A 124 31.02 0.35 -12.54
CA GLU A 124 30.81 1.74 -13.01
C GLU A 124 30.57 1.84 -14.52
N GLU A 125 31.10 0.90 -15.29
CA GLU A 125 30.91 0.82 -16.74
C GLU A 125 29.45 0.63 -17.13
N LEU A 126 28.61 0.00 -16.29
CA LEU A 126 27.16 -0.14 -16.54
C LEU A 126 26.35 1.16 -16.33
N LYS A 127 26.89 2.16 -15.62
CA LYS A 127 26.27 3.49 -15.58
C LYS A 127 26.29 4.19 -16.93
N HIS A 128 27.12 3.76 -17.84
CA HIS A 128 27.25 4.24 -19.21
C HIS A 128 26.51 3.34 -20.21
N SER A 129 25.48 2.60 -19.79
CA SER A 129 24.74 1.68 -20.67
C SER A 129 24.24 2.35 -21.97
N LYS A 130 23.92 3.65 -21.94
CA LYS A 130 23.60 4.44 -23.15
C LYS A 130 24.83 4.66 -24.05
N ALA A 131 26.00 4.86 -23.49
CA ALA A 131 27.24 5.03 -24.24
C ALA A 131 27.78 3.69 -24.75
N LEU A 132 27.66 2.62 -23.97
CA LEU A 132 28.00 1.25 -24.36
C LEU A 132 27.05 0.70 -25.44
N MET A 133 25.73 0.96 -25.31
CA MET A 133 24.77 0.67 -26.38
C MET A 133 25.08 1.47 -27.65
N LYS A 134 25.53 2.71 -27.49
CA LYS A 134 25.95 3.55 -28.62
C LYS A 134 27.22 3.02 -29.30
N ALA A 135 28.23 2.62 -28.55
CA ALA A 135 29.47 2.02 -29.04
C ALA A 135 29.21 0.63 -29.70
N PHE A 136 28.32 -0.18 -29.12
CA PHE A 136 27.88 -1.45 -29.70
C PHE A 136 27.20 -1.26 -31.06
N VAL A 137 26.34 -0.24 -31.17
CA VAL A 137 25.58 0.08 -32.38
C VAL A 137 26.47 0.75 -33.44
N GLU A 138 27.43 1.61 -33.01
CA GLU A 138 28.29 2.37 -33.94
C GLU A 138 29.56 1.61 -34.35
N GLU A 139 30.12 0.78 -33.49
CA GLU A 139 31.44 0.13 -33.72
C GLU A 139 31.36 -1.39 -33.90
N GLY A 140 30.17 -2.02 -33.72
CA GLY A 140 30.00 -3.46 -33.87
C GLY A 140 30.76 -4.30 -32.82
N LYS A 141 31.32 -3.67 -31.80
CA LYS A 141 32.06 -4.36 -30.74
C LYS A 141 31.14 -4.82 -29.65
N VAL A 142 31.09 -6.11 -29.40
CA VAL A 142 30.46 -6.67 -28.20
C VAL A 142 31.31 -6.25 -27.01
N PRO A 143 30.73 -5.52 -26.02
CA PRO A 143 31.47 -5.20 -24.81
C PRO A 143 31.93 -6.48 -24.13
N GLU A 144 33.21 -6.65 -23.87
CA GLU A 144 33.70 -7.73 -23.03
C GLU A 144 33.20 -7.46 -21.59
N PHE A 145 32.37 -8.35 -21.09
CA PHE A 145 31.90 -8.32 -19.71
C PHE A 145 33.05 -8.82 -18.80
N LYS A 146 33.69 -7.92 -18.06
CA LYS A 146 34.63 -8.35 -17.01
C LYS A 146 33.83 -8.80 -15.80
N PRO A 147 33.96 -10.08 -15.37
CA PRO A 147 33.31 -10.53 -14.16
C PRO A 147 33.76 -9.70 -12.95
N PHE A 148 32.90 -9.58 -11.96
CA PHE A 148 33.26 -8.93 -10.69
C PHE A 148 34.37 -9.75 -9.99
N ASP A 149 35.36 -9.09 -9.41
CA ASP A 149 36.46 -9.79 -8.75
C ASP A 149 36.01 -10.48 -7.46
N VAL A 150 36.61 -11.58 -7.10
CA VAL A 150 36.45 -12.23 -5.80
C VAL A 150 36.98 -11.27 -4.72
N VAL A 151 36.14 -10.89 -3.79
CA VAL A 151 36.47 -10.01 -2.65
C VAL A 151 36.99 -10.82 -1.49
N ASN A 152 36.36 -11.97 -1.20
CA ASN A 152 36.78 -12.90 -0.16
C ASN A 152 36.20 -14.28 -0.45
N ASP A 153 37.06 -15.32 -0.44
CA ASP A 153 36.72 -16.70 -0.75
C ASP A 153 36.58 -17.60 0.50
N THR A 154 36.69 -17.04 1.72
CA THR A 154 36.50 -17.81 2.93
C THR A 154 35.08 -18.30 3.12
N ASP A 155 34.95 -19.53 3.65
CA ASP A 155 33.64 -20.09 4.05
C ASP A 155 33.15 -19.57 5.42
N ARG A 156 33.96 -18.75 6.11
CA ARG A 156 33.66 -18.12 7.41
C ARG A 156 32.92 -16.74 7.26
N ILE A 157 32.14 -16.60 6.21
CA ILE A 157 31.31 -15.41 5.98
C ILE A 157 29.84 -15.84 5.91
N VAL A 158 28.99 -15.08 6.60
CA VAL A 158 27.54 -15.14 6.45
C VAL A 158 27.00 -13.79 5.98
N ILE A 159 26.22 -13.82 4.91
CA ILE A 159 25.60 -12.62 4.31
C ILE A 159 24.09 -12.69 4.57
N LEU A 160 23.56 -11.72 5.31
CA LEU A 160 22.13 -11.56 5.60
C LEU A 160 21.57 -10.53 4.62
N ILE A 161 20.66 -10.94 3.76
CA ILE A 161 20.14 -10.11 2.67
C ILE A 161 18.68 -9.77 2.95
N ASP A 162 18.40 -8.48 3.23
CA ASP A 162 17.02 -8.01 3.41
C ASP A 162 16.38 -7.73 2.05
N GLU A 163 15.08 -8.05 1.93
CA GLU A 163 14.28 -7.94 0.71
C GLU A 163 14.97 -8.58 -0.51
N ALA A 164 15.47 -9.80 -0.32
CA ALA A 164 16.35 -10.51 -1.26
C ALA A 164 15.76 -10.70 -2.67
N HIS A 165 14.42 -10.69 -2.82
CA HIS A 165 13.75 -10.73 -4.12
C HIS A 165 14.16 -9.59 -5.07
N ARG A 166 14.61 -8.44 -4.53
CA ARG A 166 15.08 -7.28 -5.30
C ARG A 166 16.52 -7.43 -5.79
N THR A 167 17.30 -8.25 -5.13
CA THR A 167 18.71 -8.48 -5.46
C THR A 167 18.91 -9.58 -6.51
N GLN A 168 17.81 -10.19 -6.97
CA GLN A 168 17.86 -11.34 -7.89
C GLN A 168 18.00 -10.94 -9.36
N GLY A 169 17.65 -9.71 -9.74
CA GLY A 169 17.63 -9.27 -11.12
C GLY A 169 19.00 -8.78 -11.63
N GLY A 170 19.52 -9.43 -12.67
CA GLY A 170 20.65 -8.94 -13.43
C GLY A 170 22.02 -9.03 -12.75
N ASP A 171 22.97 -8.27 -13.29
CA ASP A 171 24.42 -8.33 -12.97
C ASP A 171 24.76 -8.08 -11.49
N MET A 172 23.90 -7.36 -10.75
CA MET A 172 24.14 -7.07 -9.32
C MET A 172 24.12 -8.31 -8.44
N GLY A 173 23.16 -9.19 -8.67
CA GLY A 173 23.07 -10.42 -7.91
C GLY A 173 24.20 -11.37 -8.27
N ASP A 174 24.54 -11.49 -9.55
CA ASP A 174 25.61 -12.34 -10.02
C ASP A 174 26.97 -11.88 -9.47
N ASN A 175 27.21 -10.59 -9.44
CA ASN A 175 28.41 -9.99 -8.86
C ASN A 175 28.56 -10.28 -7.35
N LEU A 176 27.46 -10.30 -6.59
CA LEU A 176 27.49 -10.70 -5.17
C LEU A 176 27.92 -12.16 -4.99
N PHE A 177 27.39 -13.06 -5.81
CA PHE A 177 27.75 -14.48 -5.73
C PHE A 177 29.21 -14.69 -6.14
N THR A 178 29.70 -13.95 -7.14
CA THR A 178 31.12 -13.97 -7.56
C THR A 178 32.04 -13.37 -6.50
N ALA A 179 31.63 -12.26 -5.86
CA ALA A 179 32.45 -11.60 -4.82
C ALA A 179 32.70 -12.48 -3.58
N PHE A 180 31.75 -13.34 -3.23
CA PHE A 180 31.79 -14.21 -2.04
C PHE A 180 31.35 -15.64 -2.38
N PRO A 181 32.14 -16.40 -3.11
CA PRO A 181 31.71 -17.69 -3.65
C PRO A 181 31.41 -18.73 -2.56
N GLN A 182 32.18 -18.74 -1.46
CA GLN A 182 32.05 -19.70 -0.38
C GLN A 182 31.21 -19.23 0.81
N ALA A 183 30.73 -17.96 0.79
CA ALA A 183 29.94 -17.43 1.89
C ALA A 183 28.53 -18.03 1.93
N ALA A 184 28.02 -18.28 3.15
CA ALA A 184 26.62 -18.60 3.37
C ALA A 184 25.76 -17.34 3.13
N LYS A 185 24.72 -17.45 2.31
CA LYS A 185 23.82 -16.35 1.94
C LYS A 185 22.41 -16.63 2.44
N ILE A 186 22.00 -15.94 3.49
CA ILE A 186 20.68 -16.08 4.10
C ILE A 186 19.80 -14.93 3.63
N ALA A 187 18.86 -15.26 2.78
CA ALA A 187 17.91 -14.35 2.19
C ALA A 187 16.69 -14.18 3.08
N PHE A 188 16.38 -12.96 3.50
CA PHE A 188 15.15 -12.62 4.21
C PHE A 188 14.20 -11.91 3.25
N THR A 189 13.00 -12.42 3.12
CA THR A 189 11.98 -11.80 2.29
C THR A 189 10.59 -12.06 2.83
N GLY A 190 9.72 -11.08 2.71
CA GLY A 190 8.29 -11.27 2.94
C GLY A 190 7.57 -11.77 1.68
N THR A 191 8.22 -11.71 0.53
CA THR A 191 7.62 -11.88 -0.79
C THR A 191 8.59 -12.58 -1.75
N PRO A 192 8.90 -13.89 -1.56
CA PRO A 192 9.78 -14.61 -2.46
C PRO A 192 9.18 -14.68 -3.87
N LEU A 193 10.04 -14.63 -4.89
CA LEU A 193 9.62 -14.87 -6.26
C LEU A 193 9.48 -16.39 -6.45
N LEU A 194 8.26 -16.85 -6.67
CA LEU A 194 7.91 -18.27 -6.76
C LEU A 194 7.59 -18.72 -8.20
N THR A 195 7.41 -17.76 -9.12
CA THR A 195 7.02 -18.04 -10.50
C THR A 195 8.18 -18.02 -11.48
N ASP A 196 8.09 -18.80 -12.55
CA ASP A 196 9.11 -18.90 -13.63
C ASP A 196 9.17 -17.64 -14.52
N ARG A 197 8.35 -16.60 -14.27
CA ARG A 197 8.40 -15.31 -14.97
C ARG A 197 9.72 -14.57 -14.74
N HIS A 198 10.44 -14.93 -13.70
CA HIS A 198 11.76 -14.41 -13.36
C HIS A 198 12.83 -15.45 -13.68
N LYS A 199 14.01 -15.01 -14.13
CA LYS A 199 15.13 -15.88 -14.56
C LYS A 199 15.50 -16.97 -13.56
N GLN A 200 15.21 -16.81 -12.29
CA GLN A 200 15.42 -17.77 -11.22
C GLN A 200 14.45 -17.51 -10.06
N LYS A 201 13.92 -18.57 -9.44
CA LYS A 201 13.13 -18.46 -8.20
C LYS A 201 14.03 -18.10 -7.03
N THR A 202 13.48 -17.40 -6.03
CA THR A 202 14.26 -16.97 -4.86
C THR A 202 14.93 -18.13 -4.15
N HIS A 203 14.20 -19.22 -3.91
CA HIS A 203 14.75 -20.39 -3.23
C HIS A 203 15.80 -21.14 -4.07
N GLU A 204 15.65 -21.21 -5.40
CA GLU A 204 16.63 -21.83 -6.29
C GLU A 204 17.96 -21.07 -6.29
N ARG A 205 17.90 -19.73 -6.21
CA ARG A 205 19.10 -18.91 -6.21
C ARG A 205 19.85 -18.93 -4.88
N PHE A 206 19.13 -18.90 -3.76
CA PHE A 206 19.71 -18.83 -2.42
C PHE A 206 19.69 -20.17 -1.68
N GLY A 207 18.89 -21.13 -2.10
CA GLY A 207 18.76 -22.42 -1.43
C GLY A 207 19.50 -23.54 -2.15
N GLY A 208 20.49 -24.16 -1.51
CA GLY A 208 21.14 -25.33 -2.05
C GLY A 208 20.22 -26.54 -2.23
N THR A 209 19.16 -26.67 -1.44
CA THR A 209 18.21 -27.81 -1.42
C THR A 209 16.85 -27.49 -2.03
N GLY A 210 16.60 -26.23 -2.40
CA GLY A 210 15.30 -25.78 -2.94
C GLY A 210 14.20 -25.55 -1.89
N GLU A 211 14.48 -25.78 -0.59
CA GLU A 211 13.54 -25.58 0.51
C GLU A 211 13.80 -24.28 1.26
N PHE A 212 12.73 -23.72 1.85
CA PHE A 212 12.85 -22.58 2.75
C PHE A 212 13.46 -23.01 4.10
N ILE A 213 14.36 -22.19 4.66
CA ILE A 213 14.89 -22.42 6.00
C ILE A 213 13.76 -22.35 7.03
N ASP A 214 12.92 -21.33 6.89
CA ASP A 214 11.75 -21.15 7.73
C ASP A 214 10.68 -20.37 7.00
N THR A 215 9.41 -20.67 7.30
CA THR A 215 8.24 -19.97 6.74
C THR A 215 7.39 -19.40 7.86
N TYR A 216 6.88 -18.18 7.66
CA TYR A 216 5.89 -17.55 8.50
C TYR A 216 5.00 -16.68 7.61
N LYS A 217 3.88 -17.28 7.20
CA LYS A 217 2.99 -16.72 6.17
C LYS A 217 2.05 -15.66 6.75
N ILE A 218 1.32 -14.96 5.88
CA ILE A 218 0.44 -13.86 6.29
C ILE A 218 -0.71 -14.33 7.18
N ARG A 219 -1.23 -15.55 6.95
CA ARG A 219 -2.31 -16.13 7.77
C ARG A 219 -1.82 -16.38 9.19
N GLU A 220 -0.69 -17.08 9.36
CA GLU A 220 -0.05 -17.28 10.67
C GLU A 220 0.19 -15.94 11.40
N ALA A 221 0.66 -14.92 10.64
CA ALA A 221 0.94 -13.60 11.20
C ALA A 221 -0.32 -12.86 11.66
N VAL A 222 -1.45 -13.08 11.03
CA VAL A 222 -2.75 -12.51 11.45
C VAL A 222 -3.30 -13.28 12.64
N ASP A 223 -3.26 -14.62 12.62
CA ASP A 223 -3.71 -15.46 13.71
C ASP A 223 -2.92 -15.17 15.00
N ASP A 224 -1.61 -14.93 14.87
CA ASP A 224 -0.71 -14.52 15.96
C ASP A 224 -0.82 -13.02 16.33
N ARG A 225 -1.70 -12.26 15.69
CA ARG A 225 -1.82 -10.80 15.83
C ARG A 225 -0.50 -10.05 15.61
N ALA A 226 0.40 -10.60 14.82
CA ALA A 226 1.64 -9.93 14.40
C ALA A 226 1.38 -8.91 13.29
N THR A 227 0.36 -9.18 12.47
CA THR A 227 -0.22 -8.27 11.48
C THR A 227 -1.74 -8.31 11.60
N LEU A 228 -2.42 -7.36 10.93
CA LEU A 228 -3.88 -7.29 10.90
C LEU A 228 -4.41 -7.89 9.61
N ASP A 229 -5.68 -8.32 9.66
CA ASP A 229 -6.45 -8.66 8.47
C ASP A 229 -6.66 -7.42 7.58
N ILE A 230 -7.01 -7.63 6.31
CA ILE A 230 -7.22 -6.55 5.35
C ILE A 230 -8.57 -6.75 4.69
N ILE A 231 -9.41 -5.72 4.76
CA ILE A 231 -10.69 -5.66 4.06
C ILE A 231 -10.47 -5.07 2.67
N TYR A 232 -10.93 -5.78 1.66
CA TYR A 232 -10.92 -5.34 0.27
C TYR A 232 -12.27 -4.77 -0.14
N ILE A 233 -12.26 -3.58 -0.75
CA ILE A 233 -13.44 -2.91 -1.29
C ILE A 233 -13.18 -2.57 -2.75
N GLY A 234 -13.80 -3.30 -3.67
CA GLY A 234 -13.71 -3.03 -5.11
C GLY A 234 -14.73 -1.96 -5.54
N LYS A 235 -14.25 -0.94 -6.24
CA LYS A 235 -15.07 0.14 -6.82
C LYS A 235 -14.79 0.29 -8.32
N THR A 236 -15.73 0.85 -9.05
CA THR A 236 -15.57 1.17 -10.48
C THR A 236 -16.13 2.54 -10.79
N THR A 237 -15.50 3.24 -11.73
CA THR A 237 -16.04 4.47 -12.29
C THR A 237 -16.94 4.14 -13.48
N ASN A 238 -18.13 4.75 -13.53
CA ASN A 238 -19.00 4.72 -14.69
C ASN A 238 -18.68 5.93 -15.56
N ASP A 239 -18.03 5.69 -16.68
CA ASP A 239 -17.49 6.75 -17.53
C ASP A 239 -18.19 6.75 -18.88
N ASN A 240 -18.43 7.94 -19.42
CA ASN A 240 -19.03 8.17 -20.70
C ASN A 240 -18.35 9.34 -21.44
N ILE A 241 -18.38 9.31 -22.75
CA ILE A 241 -17.96 10.46 -23.58
C ILE A 241 -19.19 11.35 -23.73
N LYS A 242 -19.09 12.61 -23.28
CA LYS A 242 -20.18 13.59 -23.32
C LYS A 242 -20.78 13.74 -24.70
N SER A 243 -19.93 13.82 -25.71
CA SER A 243 -20.31 13.82 -27.12
C SER A 243 -19.14 13.25 -27.91
N LYS A 244 -19.38 12.10 -28.57
CA LYS A 244 -18.38 11.47 -29.43
C LYS A 244 -18.13 12.32 -30.68
N GLU A 245 -19.20 12.92 -31.25
CA GLU A 245 -19.13 13.77 -32.42
C GLU A 245 -18.28 15.01 -32.17
N ALA A 246 -18.51 15.71 -31.05
CA ALA A 246 -17.74 16.90 -30.67
C ALA A 246 -16.26 16.54 -30.37
N PHE A 247 -15.99 15.37 -29.79
CA PHE A 247 -14.62 14.89 -29.57
C PHE A 247 -13.91 14.61 -30.90
N ASP A 248 -14.57 13.93 -31.82
CA ASP A 248 -14.03 13.59 -33.14
C ASP A 248 -13.79 14.86 -33.98
N GLU A 249 -14.72 15.84 -33.96
CA GLU A 249 -14.58 17.15 -34.64
C GLU A 249 -13.38 17.93 -34.05
N GLU A 250 -13.25 18.03 -32.73
CA GLU A 250 -12.11 18.70 -32.10
C GLU A 250 -10.80 18.01 -32.43
N PHE A 251 -10.79 16.67 -32.46
CA PHE A 251 -9.60 15.89 -32.87
C PHE A 251 -9.18 16.21 -34.29
N GLU A 252 -10.13 16.23 -35.24
CA GLU A 252 -9.87 16.56 -36.64
C GLU A 252 -9.37 18.00 -36.79
N ASP A 253 -9.93 18.98 -36.08
CA ASP A 253 -9.50 20.38 -36.14
C ASP A 253 -8.10 20.59 -35.53
N VAL A 254 -7.83 20.02 -34.34
CA VAL A 254 -6.55 20.14 -33.64
C VAL A 254 -5.41 19.51 -34.43
N PHE A 255 -5.71 18.41 -35.15
CA PHE A 255 -4.70 17.64 -35.89
C PHE A 255 -4.89 17.76 -37.41
N LYS A 256 -5.61 18.79 -37.93
CA LYS A 256 -5.88 18.98 -39.38
C LYS A 256 -4.66 19.04 -40.30
N LYS A 257 -3.49 19.40 -39.75
CA LYS A 257 -2.23 19.48 -40.53
C LYS A 257 -1.46 18.15 -40.61
N GLN A 258 -1.89 17.14 -39.87
CA GLN A 258 -1.26 15.83 -39.81
C GLN A 258 -1.85 14.90 -40.88
N SER A 259 -1.02 13.97 -41.38
CA SER A 259 -1.48 12.94 -42.30
C SER A 259 -2.47 11.98 -41.62
N LYS A 260 -3.22 11.24 -42.38
CA LYS A 260 -4.16 10.26 -41.86
C LYS A 260 -3.48 9.20 -40.99
N GLU A 261 -2.30 8.77 -41.39
CA GLU A 261 -1.46 7.80 -40.69
C GLU A 261 -0.93 8.37 -39.40
N GLU A 262 -0.49 9.64 -39.36
CA GLU A 262 -0.07 10.32 -38.13
C GLU A 262 -1.22 10.48 -37.16
N LYS A 263 -2.44 10.81 -37.63
CA LYS A 263 -3.63 10.90 -36.77
C LYS A 263 -3.99 9.55 -36.14
N GLU A 264 -4.00 8.46 -36.93
CA GLU A 264 -4.24 7.11 -36.44
C GLU A 264 -3.18 6.70 -35.38
N GLU A 265 -1.92 7.04 -35.62
CA GLU A 265 -0.84 6.76 -34.66
C GLU A 265 -0.96 7.63 -33.38
N ILE A 266 -1.39 8.87 -33.49
CA ILE A 266 -1.69 9.75 -32.36
C ILE A 266 -2.83 9.17 -31.52
N GLN A 267 -3.94 8.74 -32.12
CA GLN A 267 -5.03 8.10 -31.42
C GLN A 267 -4.58 6.82 -30.72
N LYS A 268 -3.80 5.98 -31.41
CA LYS A 268 -3.29 4.73 -30.86
C LYS A 268 -2.31 4.92 -29.69
N ARG A 269 -1.40 5.91 -29.75
CA ARG A 269 -0.40 6.15 -28.71
C ARG A 269 -0.93 6.91 -27.52
N TYR A 270 -1.82 7.85 -27.72
CA TYR A 270 -2.22 8.82 -26.70
C TYR A 270 -3.71 8.77 -26.32
N GLY A 271 -4.59 8.21 -27.16
CA GLY A 271 -5.94 7.83 -26.82
C GLY A 271 -6.01 6.54 -26.00
N THR A 272 -5.01 6.33 -25.10
CA THR A 272 -4.80 5.09 -24.38
C THR A 272 -5.53 5.06 -23.04
N MET A 273 -5.70 3.87 -22.47
CA MET A 273 -6.19 3.63 -21.10
C MET A 273 -5.50 4.55 -20.06
N ARG A 274 -4.24 4.90 -20.27
CA ARG A 274 -3.52 5.80 -19.36
C ARG A 274 -4.07 7.22 -19.34
N ALA A 275 -4.42 7.79 -20.52
CA ALA A 275 -5.02 9.12 -20.60
C ALA A 275 -6.39 9.15 -19.94
N TYR A 276 -7.18 8.09 -20.11
CA TYR A 276 -8.45 7.88 -19.45
C TYR A 276 -8.30 7.80 -17.92
N ILE A 277 -7.39 6.98 -17.41
CA ILE A 277 -7.17 6.83 -15.95
C ILE A 277 -6.71 8.13 -15.32
N GLU A 278 -5.92 8.96 -16.04
CA GLU A 278 -5.42 10.25 -15.57
C GLU A 278 -6.43 11.40 -15.79
N ASN A 279 -7.64 11.14 -16.31
CA ASN A 279 -8.65 12.17 -16.57
C ASN A 279 -9.05 12.93 -15.31
N MET A 280 -9.18 14.27 -15.40
CA MET A 280 -9.41 15.15 -14.26
C MET A 280 -10.79 14.96 -13.62
N ASP A 281 -11.84 14.74 -14.44
CA ASP A 281 -13.20 14.53 -13.91
C ASP A 281 -13.29 13.20 -13.17
N ARG A 282 -12.71 12.12 -13.74
CA ARG A 282 -12.59 10.83 -13.08
C ARG A 282 -11.85 10.95 -11.75
N LEU A 283 -10.66 11.55 -11.73
CA LEU A 283 -9.88 11.72 -10.51
C LEU A 283 -10.61 12.58 -9.46
N ARG A 284 -11.35 13.61 -9.90
CA ARG A 284 -12.14 14.45 -8.98
C ARG A 284 -13.27 13.67 -8.32
N LYS A 285 -13.99 12.83 -9.07
CA LYS A 285 -15.05 11.98 -8.50
C LYS A 285 -14.49 10.92 -7.56
N ILE A 286 -13.37 10.30 -7.91
CA ILE A 286 -12.64 9.42 -6.99
C ILE A 286 -12.23 10.18 -5.73
N ALA A 287 -11.65 11.39 -5.85
CA ALA A 287 -11.25 12.21 -4.71
C ALA A 287 -12.43 12.54 -3.78
N LYS A 288 -13.58 12.89 -4.32
CA LYS A 288 -14.80 13.11 -3.52
C LYS A 288 -15.27 11.83 -2.82
N ASN A 289 -15.25 10.71 -3.51
CA ASN A 289 -15.63 9.41 -2.94
C ASN A 289 -14.68 8.97 -1.83
N LEU A 290 -13.35 9.05 -2.05
CA LEU A 290 -12.38 8.68 -1.03
C LEU A 290 -12.39 9.63 0.17
N VAL A 291 -12.62 10.96 -0.03
CA VAL A 291 -12.74 11.92 1.07
C VAL A 291 -13.98 11.61 1.89
N LYS A 292 -15.11 11.30 1.24
CA LYS A 292 -16.32 10.87 1.96
C LYS A 292 -16.03 9.67 2.84
N HIS A 293 -15.48 8.59 2.28
CA HIS A 293 -15.14 7.38 3.03
C HIS A 293 -14.12 7.67 4.14
N TYR A 294 -13.09 8.51 3.86
CA TYR A 294 -12.08 8.85 4.85
C TYR A 294 -12.66 9.64 6.05
N VAL A 295 -13.43 10.67 5.77
CA VAL A 295 -14.03 11.53 6.81
C VAL A 295 -15.07 10.78 7.63
N ASP A 296 -15.85 9.92 6.96
CA ASP A 296 -16.93 9.18 7.59
C ASP A 296 -16.43 7.93 8.35
N ASP A 297 -15.42 7.19 7.83
CA ASP A 297 -15.04 5.87 8.31
C ASP A 297 -13.66 5.80 8.99
N ILE A 298 -12.71 6.62 8.58
CA ILE A 298 -11.30 6.50 9.00
C ILE A 298 -10.89 7.60 9.98
N LEU A 299 -11.19 8.85 9.67
CA LEU A 299 -10.83 10.00 10.49
C LEU A 299 -11.38 9.93 11.93
N PRO A 300 -12.64 9.49 12.18
CA PRO A 300 -13.15 9.34 13.54
C PRO A 300 -12.33 8.39 14.42
N ASN A 301 -11.69 7.40 13.79
CA ASN A 301 -10.80 6.44 14.47
C ASN A 301 -9.36 6.97 14.67
N GLY A 302 -9.03 8.16 14.14
CA GLY A 302 -7.71 8.77 14.28
C GLY A 302 -6.65 8.17 13.38
N PHE A 303 -7.04 7.47 12.28
CA PHE A 303 -6.10 6.84 11.34
C PHE A 303 -5.92 7.67 10.08
N LYS A 304 -4.89 7.30 9.30
CA LYS A 304 -4.42 8.02 8.12
C LYS A 304 -4.48 7.17 6.86
N ALA A 305 -4.36 7.81 5.70
CA ALA A 305 -4.59 7.21 4.40
C ALA A 305 -3.41 7.34 3.44
N MET A 306 -3.20 6.31 2.61
CA MET A 306 -2.33 6.38 1.43
C MET A 306 -3.18 6.38 0.16
N VAL A 307 -2.81 7.19 -0.83
CA VAL A 307 -3.47 7.26 -2.14
C VAL A 307 -2.45 6.92 -3.22
N VAL A 308 -2.69 5.85 -3.97
CA VAL A 308 -1.77 5.35 -4.99
C VAL A 308 -2.31 5.71 -6.36
N GLY A 309 -1.71 6.72 -6.97
CA GLY A 309 -2.07 7.16 -8.33
C GLY A 309 -1.34 6.38 -9.41
N SER A 310 -1.98 6.22 -10.57
CA SER A 310 -1.46 5.50 -11.74
C SER A 310 -0.13 6.06 -12.27
N SER A 311 0.16 7.32 -11.99
CA SER A 311 1.38 8.01 -12.40
C SER A 311 1.76 9.10 -11.42
N VAL A 312 2.98 9.65 -11.58
CA VAL A 312 3.44 10.83 -10.83
C VAL A 312 2.48 12.02 -11.00
N LEU A 313 1.95 12.21 -12.21
CA LEU A 313 0.96 13.25 -12.49
C LEU A 313 -0.37 12.98 -11.75
N ALA A 314 -0.87 11.75 -11.79
CA ALA A 314 -2.11 11.40 -11.09
C ALA A 314 -1.96 11.58 -9.57
N ALA A 315 -0.83 11.18 -8.99
CA ALA A 315 -0.54 11.39 -7.58
C ALA A 315 -0.52 12.88 -7.18
N ALA A 316 0.08 13.74 -8.02
CA ALA A 316 0.08 15.19 -7.79
C ALA A 316 -1.32 15.80 -7.96
N ARG A 317 -2.12 15.33 -8.93
CA ARG A 317 -3.53 15.74 -9.10
C ARG A 317 -4.38 15.36 -7.89
N TYR A 318 -4.18 14.17 -7.32
CA TYR A 318 -4.89 13.74 -6.11
C TYR A 318 -4.64 14.67 -4.92
N GLN A 319 -3.42 15.17 -4.69
CA GLN A 319 -3.16 16.13 -3.62
C GLN A 319 -4.10 17.34 -3.73
N TYR A 320 -4.22 17.92 -4.93
CA TYR A 320 -5.06 19.07 -5.18
C TYR A 320 -6.55 18.75 -5.06
N LEU A 321 -6.99 17.65 -5.69
CA LEU A 321 -8.40 17.27 -5.72
C LEU A 321 -8.94 16.80 -4.36
N ILE A 322 -8.08 16.18 -3.54
CA ILE A 322 -8.45 15.81 -2.17
C ILE A 322 -8.56 17.06 -1.30
N ALA A 323 -7.66 18.06 -1.46
CA ALA A 323 -7.78 19.31 -0.74
C ALA A 323 -9.07 20.05 -1.10
N GLU A 324 -9.45 20.09 -2.39
CA GLU A 324 -10.71 20.64 -2.87
C GLU A 324 -11.91 19.91 -2.26
N ALA A 325 -11.90 18.57 -2.28
CA ALA A 325 -12.98 17.74 -1.74
C ALA A 325 -13.12 17.87 -0.19
N LEU A 326 -12.01 17.99 0.54
CA LEU A 326 -12.03 18.24 1.99
C LEU A 326 -12.65 19.59 2.31
N LYS A 327 -12.28 20.63 1.56
CA LYS A 327 -12.89 21.97 1.71
C LYS A 327 -14.40 21.92 1.44
N GLU A 328 -14.82 21.29 0.35
CA GLU A 328 -16.23 21.09 0.02
C GLU A 328 -16.97 20.34 1.12
N ARG A 329 -16.36 19.28 1.67
CA ARG A 329 -16.95 18.49 2.77
C ARG A 329 -17.09 19.31 4.06
N ALA A 330 -16.13 20.17 4.37
CA ALA A 330 -16.20 21.06 5.52
C ALA A 330 -17.30 22.12 5.33
N GLU A 331 -17.45 22.70 4.13
CA GLU A 331 -18.51 23.65 3.85
C GLU A 331 -19.91 23.00 3.92
N LEU A 332 -20.06 21.76 3.42
CA LEU A 332 -21.30 21.00 3.57
C LEU A 332 -21.64 20.73 5.05
N GLU A 333 -20.63 20.48 5.89
CA GLU A 333 -20.85 20.31 7.33
C GLU A 333 -21.24 21.60 8.02
N LYS A 334 -20.60 22.75 7.65
CA LYS A 334 -20.95 24.10 8.13
C LYS A 334 -22.36 24.52 7.77
N ALA A 335 -22.85 24.04 6.63
CA ALA A 335 -24.19 24.37 6.12
C ALA A 335 -25.32 23.62 6.83
N LYS A 336 -25.03 22.59 7.62
CA LYS A 336 -26.05 21.87 8.39
C LYS A 336 -26.71 22.76 9.43
N GLU A 337 -27.92 22.45 9.78
CA GLU A 337 -28.68 23.18 10.84
C GLU A 337 -27.93 23.11 12.18
N ILE A 338 -27.34 21.97 12.50
CA ILE A 338 -26.43 21.76 13.65
C ILE A 338 -25.10 21.25 13.14
N PRO A 339 -24.12 22.16 12.86
CA PRO A 339 -22.79 21.77 12.39
C PRO A 339 -22.00 21.03 13.47
N ASP A 340 -21.34 19.98 13.09
CA ASP A 340 -20.34 19.34 13.93
C ASP A 340 -19.02 20.14 13.88
N LEU A 341 -18.84 21.04 14.85
CA LEU A 341 -17.67 21.92 14.93
C LEU A 341 -16.36 21.15 15.16
N ASP A 342 -16.41 20.01 15.85
CA ASP A 342 -15.23 19.17 16.08
C ASP A 342 -14.82 18.47 14.77
N LEU A 343 -15.78 17.94 14.03
CA LEU A 343 -15.52 17.36 12.71
C LEU A 343 -14.96 18.40 11.75
N ILE A 344 -15.53 19.60 11.71
CA ILE A 344 -15.06 20.72 10.87
C ILE A 344 -13.59 21.03 11.20
N LYS A 345 -13.24 21.21 12.48
CA LYS A 345 -11.87 21.44 12.92
C LYS A 345 -10.93 20.31 12.51
N LYS A 346 -11.36 19.06 12.66
CA LYS A 346 -10.57 17.88 12.25
C LYS A 346 -10.35 17.85 10.74
N ILE A 347 -11.36 18.19 9.91
CA ILE A 347 -11.21 18.25 8.45
C ILE A 347 -10.25 19.38 8.05
N GLU A 348 -10.41 20.58 8.64
CA GLU A 348 -9.55 21.73 8.34
C GLU A 348 -8.09 21.54 8.81
N PHE A 349 -7.86 20.69 9.81
CA PHE A 349 -6.53 20.33 10.28
C PHE A 349 -5.76 19.43 9.29
N ILE A 350 -6.44 18.75 8.37
CA ILE A 350 -5.84 17.78 7.46
C ILE A 350 -4.87 18.45 6.49
N LYS A 351 -3.70 17.83 6.33
CA LYS A 351 -2.67 18.16 5.34
C LYS A 351 -2.41 16.96 4.44
N ILE A 352 -2.04 17.25 3.20
CA ILE A 352 -1.80 16.24 2.16
C ILE A 352 -0.39 16.42 1.62
N GLY A 353 0.37 15.33 1.49
CA GLY A 353 1.71 15.36 0.91
C GLY A 353 1.85 14.44 -0.29
N THR A 354 2.43 14.92 -1.40
CA THR A 354 2.76 14.10 -2.58
C THR A 354 4.20 13.65 -2.56
N VAL A 355 4.43 12.34 -2.42
CA VAL A 355 5.77 11.75 -2.32
C VAL A 355 6.06 10.92 -3.57
N VAL A 356 6.72 11.57 -4.54
CA VAL A 356 7.03 10.99 -5.86
C VAL A 356 8.50 11.19 -6.24
N THR A 357 8.99 10.40 -7.20
CA THR A 357 10.34 10.54 -7.74
C THR A 357 10.40 11.77 -8.66
N LYS A 358 11.53 12.47 -8.66
CA LYS A 358 11.78 13.57 -9.61
C LYS A 358 11.81 12.98 -11.02
N GLN A 359 11.04 13.56 -11.92
CA GLN A 359 11.11 13.29 -13.35
C GLN A 359 12.21 14.15 -13.97
N ASP A 360 12.49 13.94 -15.26
CA ASP A 360 13.54 14.66 -16.01
C ASP A 360 13.33 16.20 -16.00
N ASN A 361 14.27 16.93 -16.59
CA ASN A 361 14.33 18.40 -16.57
C ASN A 361 13.08 19.13 -17.14
N ASN A 362 12.17 18.43 -17.79
CA ASN A 362 10.89 18.93 -18.31
C ASN A 362 9.68 18.59 -17.43
N GLU A 363 9.88 18.37 -16.12
CA GLU A 363 8.79 18.12 -15.18
C GLU A 363 7.83 19.32 -15.11
N GLN A 364 6.53 19.08 -15.15
CA GLN A 364 5.52 20.13 -15.03
C GLN A 364 5.66 20.86 -13.68
N ALA A 365 5.58 22.20 -13.71
CA ALA A 365 5.72 23.06 -12.53
C ALA A 365 4.80 22.62 -11.35
N PHE A 366 3.60 22.18 -11.67
CA PHE A 366 2.62 21.65 -10.73
C PHE A 366 3.13 20.42 -9.94
N ILE A 367 3.78 19.46 -10.61
CA ILE A 367 4.35 18.26 -9.94
C ILE A 367 5.51 18.67 -9.03
N SER A 368 6.35 19.58 -9.53
CA SER A 368 7.47 20.11 -8.74
C SER A 368 6.99 20.85 -7.49
N ALA A 369 5.92 21.65 -7.60
CA ALA A 369 5.29 22.35 -6.48
C ALA A 369 4.74 21.36 -5.44
N ALA A 370 3.99 20.32 -5.87
CA ALA A 370 3.46 19.30 -4.98
C ALA A 370 4.57 18.57 -4.21
N ARG A 371 5.66 18.23 -4.87
CA ARG A 371 6.83 17.59 -4.24
C ARG A 371 7.56 18.54 -3.27
N LYS A 372 7.67 19.84 -3.60
CA LYS A 372 8.26 20.86 -2.74
C LYS A 372 7.42 21.01 -1.45
N ASN A 373 6.11 21.15 -1.57
CA ASN A 373 5.20 21.17 -0.45
C ASN A 373 5.38 19.96 0.49
N ALA A 374 5.43 18.74 -0.06
CA ALA A 374 5.62 17.54 0.76
C ALA A 374 6.95 17.54 1.55
N LYS A 375 8.01 18.18 1.01
CA LYS A 375 9.29 18.35 1.73
C LYS A 375 9.16 19.40 2.83
N GLU A 376 8.53 20.53 2.55
CA GLU A 376 8.32 21.62 3.50
C GLU A 376 7.54 21.17 4.74
N ILE A 377 6.45 20.44 4.52
CA ILE A 377 5.65 19.87 5.62
C ILE A 377 6.25 18.58 6.20
N LYS A 378 7.44 18.15 5.79
CA LYS A 378 8.07 16.86 6.18
C LYS A 378 7.07 15.69 6.16
N ALA A 379 6.34 15.58 5.04
CA ALA A 379 5.15 14.75 4.92
C ALA A 379 5.34 13.30 5.39
N VAL A 380 6.48 12.66 5.05
CA VAL A 380 6.78 11.26 5.38
C VAL A 380 6.93 11.06 6.90
N ASP A 381 7.63 11.97 7.57
CA ASP A 381 7.89 11.84 9.02
C ASP A 381 6.66 12.24 9.84
N ASN A 382 5.96 13.29 9.43
CA ASN A 382 4.78 13.79 10.14
C ASN A 382 3.55 12.90 9.91
N PHE A 383 3.48 12.16 8.81
CA PHE A 383 2.44 11.17 8.59
C PHE A 383 2.46 10.05 9.65
N LYS A 384 3.63 9.70 10.18
CA LYS A 384 3.77 8.63 11.18
C LYS A 384 3.28 9.01 12.58
N LYS A 385 3.11 10.31 12.85
CA LYS A 385 2.67 10.83 14.14
C LYS A 385 1.16 10.69 14.31
N ASP A 386 0.70 10.51 15.53
CA ASP A 386 -0.72 10.61 15.86
C ASP A 386 -1.20 12.04 15.67
N PHE A 387 -2.50 12.22 15.43
CA PHE A 387 -3.09 13.56 15.42
C PHE A 387 -3.00 14.18 16.80
N ASP A 388 -2.61 15.44 16.87
CA ASP A 388 -2.60 16.25 18.07
C ASP A 388 -3.34 17.57 17.77
N TYR A 389 -4.58 17.64 18.26
CA TYR A 389 -5.46 18.79 18.06
C TYR A 389 -5.35 19.84 19.16
N SER A 390 -4.34 19.73 20.04
CA SER A 390 -4.12 20.70 21.12
C SER A 390 -3.85 22.10 20.57
N THR A 391 -4.44 23.10 21.22
CA THR A 391 -4.31 24.52 20.84
C THR A 391 -3.76 25.33 22.00
N ASP A 392 -3.14 26.47 21.68
CA ASP A 392 -2.81 27.51 22.64
C ASP A 392 -4.08 28.31 23.06
N GLU A 393 -3.89 29.32 23.90
CA GLU A 393 -4.96 30.20 24.37
C GLU A 393 -5.61 31.04 23.23
N GLU A 394 -4.87 31.26 22.15
CA GLU A 394 -5.33 31.98 20.95
C GLU A 394 -6.06 31.06 19.97
N GLY A 395 -6.08 29.74 20.20
CA GLY A 395 -6.72 28.76 19.36
C GLY A 395 -5.83 28.24 18.21
N ASN A 396 -4.53 28.57 18.20
CA ASN A 396 -3.59 28.03 17.22
C ASN A 396 -3.15 26.62 17.61
N TYR A 397 -3.04 25.72 16.65
CA TYR A 397 -2.57 24.36 16.91
C TYR A 397 -1.11 24.34 17.37
N LEU A 398 -0.83 23.69 18.51
CA LEU A 398 0.53 23.52 19.06
C LEU A 398 1.40 22.60 18.18
N LYS A 399 0.78 21.60 17.51
CA LYS A 399 1.47 20.65 16.66
C LYS A 399 0.81 20.51 15.27
N PRO A 400 0.76 21.59 14.49
CA PRO A 400 0.07 21.60 13.20
C PRO A 400 0.68 20.63 12.17
N GLU A 401 1.91 20.19 12.39
CA GLU A 401 2.58 19.21 11.53
C GLU A 401 1.97 17.80 11.62
N THR A 402 1.28 17.47 12.72
CA THR A 402 0.62 16.16 12.91
C THR A 402 -0.60 15.98 12.02
N GLY A 403 -1.11 17.07 11.42
CA GLY A 403 -2.23 17.07 10.50
C GLY A 403 -1.99 16.37 9.16
N VAL A 404 -0.76 15.93 8.84
CA VAL A 404 -0.51 15.16 7.61
C VAL A 404 -1.26 13.84 7.66
N ALA A 405 -2.40 13.76 6.97
CA ALA A 405 -3.34 12.64 6.99
C ALA A 405 -3.30 11.81 5.70
N PHE A 406 -2.92 12.41 4.58
CA PHE A 406 -2.83 11.74 3.28
C PHE A 406 -1.42 11.78 2.72
N LEU A 407 -0.95 10.62 2.21
CA LEU A 407 0.22 10.53 1.35
C LEU A 407 -0.21 10.09 -0.05
N CYS A 408 -0.08 10.98 -1.04
CA CYS A 408 -0.30 10.68 -2.44
C CYS A 408 1.02 10.18 -3.05
N VAL A 409 1.02 8.96 -3.56
CA VAL A 409 2.22 8.28 -4.07
C VAL A 409 1.97 7.64 -5.44
N CYS A 410 3.02 7.32 -6.17
CA CYS A 410 2.92 6.49 -7.37
C CYS A 410 3.61 5.14 -7.14
N ASP A 411 4.91 5.12 -6.87
CA ASP A 411 5.73 3.94 -6.61
C ASP A 411 6.49 4.04 -5.29
N LYS A 412 6.85 5.26 -4.91
CA LYS A 412 7.52 5.52 -3.64
C LYS A 412 6.65 5.14 -2.45
N LEU A 413 7.28 4.66 -1.38
CA LEU A 413 6.65 4.25 -0.13
C LEU A 413 5.75 3.01 -0.20
N LEU A 414 5.47 2.46 -1.40
CA LEU A 414 4.74 1.19 -1.51
C LEU A 414 5.55 0.03 -0.91
N THR A 415 6.87 0.18 -0.87
CA THR A 415 7.80 -0.81 -0.33
C THR A 415 8.71 -0.18 0.71
N GLY A 416 8.98 -0.88 1.81
CA GLY A 416 9.92 -0.43 2.85
C GLY A 416 9.42 0.67 3.80
N PHE A 417 8.23 1.25 3.56
CA PHE A 417 7.67 2.29 4.42
C PHE A 417 6.93 1.69 5.60
N ASP A 418 7.25 2.14 6.80
CA ASP A 418 6.62 1.71 8.04
C ASP A 418 5.86 2.87 8.69
N ALA A 419 4.52 2.74 8.70
CA ALA A 419 3.61 3.69 9.31
C ALA A 419 2.35 2.96 9.82
N PRO A 420 2.37 2.45 11.07
CA PRO A 420 1.25 1.70 11.65
C PRO A 420 -0.08 2.48 11.67
N ILE A 421 -0.01 3.81 11.68
CA ILE A 421 -1.18 4.70 11.64
C ILE A 421 -1.94 4.67 10.29
N ALA A 422 -1.30 4.20 9.21
CA ALA A 422 -1.96 4.04 7.92
C ALA A 422 -2.98 2.89 8.00
N GLN A 423 -4.27 3.19 7.96
CA GLN A 423 -5.34 2.19 7.98
C GLN A 423 -5.89 1.89 6.60
N VAL A 424 -6.01 2.88 5.73
CA VAL A 424 -6.60 2.70 4.41
C VAL A 424 -5.62 3.03 3.30
N MET A 425 -5.66 2.20 2.25
CA MET A 425 -5.01 2.47 0.97
C MET A 425 -6.07 2.60 -0.13
N TYR A 426 -6.09 3.75 -0.78
CA TYR A 426 -6.89 4.00 -1.97
C TYR A 426 -6.04 3.73 -3.20
N LEU A 427 -6.37 2.70 -3.95
CA LEU A 427 -5.59 2.22 -5.08
C LEU A 427 -6.25 2.58 -6.40
N ASP A 428 -5.60 3.45 -7.18
CA ASP A 428 -5.97 3.80 -8.54
C ASP A 428 -4.79 3.57 -9.50
N LYS A 429 -4.26 2.34 -9.45
CA LYS A 429 -3.09 1.94 -10.22
C LYS A 429 -3.11 0.45 -10.52
N SER A 430 -2.67 0.06 -11.73
CA SER A 430 -2.35 -1.33 -12.01
C SER A 430 -1.12 -1.76 -11.24
N ILE A 431 -1.31 -2.57 -10.24
CA ILE A 431 -0.23 -3.21 -9.48
C ILE A 431 -0.48 -4.72 -9.54
N ARG A 432 0.57 -5.51 -9.70
CA ARG A 432 0.46 -6.96 -9.89
C ARG A 432 1.29 -7.71 -8.86
N GLU A 433 0.86 -8.93 -8.55
CA GLU A 433 1.61 -9.94 -7.82
C GLU A 433 2.34 -9.40 -6.56
N HIS A 434 3.62 -9.59 -6.53
CA HIS A 434 4.54 -9.20 -5.48
C HIS A 434 4.46 -7.71 -5.05
N ASP A 435 4.41 -6.77 -6.02
CA ASP A 435 4.32 -5.33 -5.71
C ASP A 435 2.98 -4.98 -5.06
N LEU A 436 1.89 -5.67 -5.44
CA LEU A 436 0.58 -5.50 -4.83
C LEU A 436 0.59 -5.93 -3.36
N LEU A 437 1.14 -7.11 -3.07
CA LEU A 437 1.25 -7.60 -1.70
C LEU A 437 2.14 -6.72 -0.82
N GLN A 438 3.23 -6.17 -1.38
CA GLN A 438 4.05 -5.20 -0.66
C GLN A 438 3.33 -3.89 -0.37
N ALA A 439 2.50 -3.43 -1.30
CA ALA A 439 1.70 -2.22 -1.13
C ALA A 439 0.65 -2.43 -0.02
N ILE A 440 -0.14 -3.50 -0.10
CA ILE A 440 -1.18 -3.77 0.91
C ILE A 440 -0.61 -4.03 2.31
N ALA A 441 0.58 -4.58 2.41
CA ALA A 441 1.28 -4.74 3.70
C ALA A 441 1.66 -3.41 4.39
N ARG A 442 1.34 -2.25 3.79
CA ARG A 442 1.47 -0.93 4.45
C ARG A 442 0.33 -0.66 5.42
N VAL A 443 -0.86 -1.21 5.16
CA VAL A 443 -2.06 -0.94 5.96
C VAL A 443 -2.39 -2.04 6.98
N ASN A 444 -1.73 -3.20 6.95
CA ASN A 444 -1.95 -4.30 7.87
C ASN A 444 -1.08 -4.25 9.16
N ARG A 445 -0.37 -3.16 9.39
CA ARG A 445 0.45 -2.97 10.60
C ARG A 445 -0.41 -2.80 11.83
N THR A 446 -0.01 -3.45 12.92
CA THR A 446 -0.68 -3.34 14.21
C THR A 446 -0.46 -1.96 14.83
N LYS A 447 -1.52 -1.38 15.36
CA LYS A 447 -1.52 -0.18 16.19
C LYS A 447 -2.67 -0.29 17.20
N LYS A 448 -2.54 0.38 18.33
CA LYS A 448 -3.63 0.44 19.32
C LYS A 448 -4.91 0.92 18.65
N ASP A 449 -6.02 0.30 18.97
CA ASP A 449 -7.37 0.59 18.46
C ASP A 449 -7.56 0.36 16.94
N LYS A 450 -6.60 -0.27 16.26
CA LYS A 450 -6.70 -0.65 14.85
C LYS A 450 -7.01 -2.13 14.73
N THR A 451 -8.16 -2.47 14.19
CA THR A 451 -8.66 -3.85 14.08
C THR A 451 -8.27 -4.50 12.75
N HIS A 452 -8.23 -3.71 11.67
CA HIS A 452 -7.92 -4.18 10.32
C HIS A 452 -7.32 -3.08 9.45
N GLY A 453 -6.71 -3.47 8.33
CA GLY A 453 -6.39 -2.59 7.23
C GLY A 453 -7.51 -2.55 6.19
N ILE A 454 -7.54 -1.54 5.34
CA ILE A 454 -8.55 -1.40 4.28
C ILE A 454 -7.84 -1.11 2.95
N LEU A 455 -8.20 -1.86 1.92
CA LEU A 455 -7.80 -1.60 0.54
C LEU A 455 -9.04 -1.22 -0.27
N VAL A 456 -9.11 0.03 -0.74
CA VAL A 456 -10.17 0.50 -1.64
C VAL A 456 -9.60 0.59 -3.05
N ASP A 457 -10.08 -0.26 -3.94
CA ASP A 457 -9.57 -0.42 -5.30
C ASP A 457 -10.48 0.26 -6.32
N TYR A 458 -9.98 1.32 -6.96
CA TYR A 458 -10.65 2.03 -8.06
C TYR A 458 -10.16 1.59 -9.45
N TYR A 459 -9.10 0.79 -9.51
CA TYR A 459 -8.51 0.34 -10.78
C TYR A 459 -9.08 -1.00 -11.25
N GLY A 460 -9.42 -1.88 -10.32
CA GLY A 460 -9.90 -3.24 -10.60
C GLY A 460 -8.79 -4.29 -10.58
N VAL A 461 -7.96 -4.27 -9.53
CA VAL A 461 -6.87 -5.27 -9.36
C VAL A 461 -7.33 -6.59 -8.73
N SER A 462 -8.63 -6.81 -8.55
CA SER A 462 -9.19 -7.99 -7.87
C SER A 462 -8.68 -9.32 -8.41
N ASN A 463 -8.55 -9.47 -9.73
CA ASN A 463 -8.01 -10.69 -10.34
C ASN A 463 -6.52 -10.88 -10.02
N HIS A 464 -5.73 -9.82 -10.08
CA HIS A 464 -4.31 -9.86 -9.72
C HIS A 464 -4.09 -10.13 -8.23
N LEU A 465 -5.01 -9.61 -7.39
CA LEU A 465 -5.00 -9.86 -5.95
C LEU A 465 -5.34 -11.33 -5.65
N LYS A 466 -6.34 -11.89 -6.35
CA LYS A 466 -6.69 -13.31 -6.26
C LYS A 466 -5.49 -14.21 -6.59
N ASP A 467 -4.83 -13.95 -7.72
CA ASP A 467 -3.65 -14.71 -8.14
C ASP A 467 -2.50 -14.59 -7.11
N ALA A 468 -2.25 -13.39 -6.63
CA ALA A 468 -1.23 -13.14 -5.63
C ALA A 468 -1.54 -13.85 -4.30
N LEU A 469 -2.76 -13.79 -3.80
CA LEU A 469 -3.16 -14.41 -2.53
C LEU A 469 -3.21 -15.92 -2.61
N ASN A 470 -3.57 -16.50 -3.75
CA ASN A 470 -3.50 -17.96 -3.94
C ASN A 470 -2.07 -18.48 -3.75
N ILE A 471 -1.06 -17.75 -4.27
CA ILE A 471 0.36 -18.10 -4.09
C ILE A 471 0.75 -18.03 -2.59
N TRP A 472 0.13 -17.14 -1.81
CA TRP A 472 0.55 -16.78 -0.45
C TRP A 472 -0.30 -17.39 0.66
N GLY A 473 -1.50 -17.83 0.31
CA GLY A 473 -2.45 -18.47 1.23
C GLY A 473 -2.31 -19.99 1.29
N ALA A 474 -1.41 -20.59 0.48
CA ALA A 474 -1.16 -22.04 0.51
C ALA A 474 -0.72 -22.51 1.91
N GLU A 475 -1.38 -23.54 2.44
CA GLU A 475 -1.23 -23.96 3.84
C GLU A 475 0.00 -24.83 4.08
N ASP A 476 0.52 -25.50 3.02
CA ASP A 476 1.73 -26.34 3.09
C ASP A 476 2.53 -26.36 1.79
N GLU A 477 3.68 -27.08 1.79
CA GLU A 477 4.54 -27.20 0.61
C GLU A 477 3.90 -27.95 -0.56
N GLU A 478 2.97 -28.84 -0.26
CA GLU A 478 2.23 -29.59 -1.26
C GLU A 478 1.22 -28.71 -1.96
N ASP A 479 0.52 -27.83 -1.22
CA ASP A 479 -0.33 -26.76 -1.75
C ASP A 479 0.48 -25.77 -2.61
N ILE A 480 1.71 -25.44 -2.21
CA ILE A 480 2.61 -24.60 -3.01
C ILE A 480 3.03 -25.34 -4.30
N LYS A 481 3.30 -26.64 -4.22
CA LYS A 481 3.64 -27.47 -5.40
C LYS A 481 2.45 -27.64 -6.35
N GLU A 482 1.24 -27.83 -5.83
CA GLU A 482 0.01 -27.89 -6.63
C GLU A 482 -0.33 -26.56 -7.28
N LEU A 483 -0.22 -25.46 -6.54
CA LEU A 483 -0.40 -24.11 -7.07
C LEU A 483 0.68 -23.75 -8.11
N LEU A 484 1.93 -24.12 -7.87
CA LEU A 484 3.02 -23.96 -8.83
C LEU A 484 2.81 -24.84 -10.07
N ALA A 485 2.24 -26.04 -9.93
CA ALA A 485 1.85 -26.89 -11.05
C ALA A 485 0.68 -26.32 -11.87
N TYR A 486 -0.27 -25.66 -11.20
CA TYR A 486 -1.37 -24.96 -11.86
C TYR A 486 -0.91 -23.70 -12.63
N PHE A 487 0.08 -22.97 -12.09
CA PHE A 487 0.72 -21.83 -12.78
C PHE A 487 1.78 -22.28 -13.80
N ARG A 488 2.24 -23.51 -13.73
CA ARG A 488 3.24 -24.14 -14.62
C ARG A 488 2.66 -24.75 -15.87
N ASP A 489 1.48 -24.45 -16.31
CA ASP A 489 1.05 -24.90 -17.62
C ASP A 489 1.79 -24.09 -18.72
N ILE A 490 3.16 -24.27 -18.68
CA ILE A 490 4.10 -23.90 -19.76
C ILE A 490 3.55 -24.37 -21.12
N ASN A 491 2.81 -25.48 -21.14
CA ASN A 491 2.18 -26.01 -22.33
C ASN A 491 1.10 -25.09 -22.92
N LYS A 492 0.47 -24.21 -22.11
CA LYS A 492 -0.49 -23.22 -22.61
C LYS A 492 0.20 -22.00 -23.24
N GLU A 493 1.42 -21.66 -22.84
CA GLU A 493 2.17 -20.54 -23.43
C GLU A 493 2.90 -20.96 -24.72
N ILE A 494 3.22 -22.26 -24.89
CA ILE A 494 3.85 -22.76 -26.11
C ILE A 494 3.02 -22.45 -27.37
N PRO A 495 1.71 -22.77 -27.44
CA PRO A 495 0.85 -22.35 -28.56
C PRO A 495 0.76 -20.84 -28.73
N VAL A 496 0.84 -20.08 -27.66
CA VAL A 496 0.82 -18.61 -27.70
C VAL A 496 2.12 -18.07 -28.32
N LEU A 497 3.28 -18.61 -27.94
CA LEU A 497 4.56 -18.25 -28.56
C LEU A 497 4.57 -18.61 -30.05
N GLU A 498 4.04 -19.77 -30.40
CA GLU A 498 3.93 -20.19 -31.81
C GLU A 498 3.01 -19.28 -32.61
N ALA A 499 1.85 -18.94 -32.06
CA ALA A 499 0.92 -18.00 -32.70
C ALA A 499 1.54 -16.59 -32.88
N ARG A 500 2.32 -16.13 -31.90
CA ARG A 500 3.04 -14.86 -31.95
C ARG A 500 4.17 -14.88 -32.97
N TYR A 501 4.91 -15.99 -33.05
CA TYR A 501 5.91 -16.20 -34.10
C TYR A 501 5.29 -16.22 -35.50
N ASN A 502 4.21 -16.99 -35.70
CA ASN A 502 3.50 -17.07 -36.97
C ASN A 502 2.95 -15.69 -37.39
N ARG A 503 2.48 -14.90 -36.45
CA ARG A 503 2.00 -13.52 -36.69
C ARG A 503 3.13 -12.59 -37.14
N MET A 504 4.36 -12.76 -36.59
CA MET A 504 5.56 -12.05 -37.05
C MET A 504 5.96 -12.45 -38.45
N THR A 505 5.98 -13.74 -38.78
CA THR A 505 6.33 -14.22 -40.11
C THR A 505 5.28 -13.81 -41.13
N GLN A 506 4.01 -13.90 -40.82
CA GLN A 506 2.89 -13.52 -41.69
C GLN A 506 2.92 -12.03 -42.04
N LEU A 507 3.30 -11.16 -41.12
CA LEU A 507 3.43 -9.71 -41.33
C LEU A 507 4.32 -9.38 -42.55
N PHE A 508 5.44 -10.10 -42.70
CA PHE A 508 6.35 -9.92 -43.83
C PHE A 508 5.89 -10.65 -45.08
N THR A 509 5.36 -11.85 -44.93
CA THR A 509 4.84 -12.65 -46.09
C THR A 509 3.69 -11.95 -46.77
N ASP A 510 2.74 -11.35 -46.02
CA ASP A 510 1.61 -10.56 -46.56
C ASP A 510 2.08 -9.32 -47.35
N LYS A 511 3.31 -8.88 -47.14
CA LYS A 511 3.94 -7.77 -47.86
C LYS A 511 4.84 -8.22 -49.03
N GLY A 512 4.78 -9.50 -49.40
CA GLY A 512 5.49 -10.05 -50.53
C GLY A 512 6.85 -10.67 -50.22
N ILE A 513 7.30 -10.67 -48.95
CA ILE A 513 8.56 -11.33 -48.54
C ILE A 513 8.27 -12.80 -48.28
N THR A 514 8.11 -13.62 -49.31
CA THR A 514 7.74 -15.04 -49.17
C THR A 514 8.81 -15.91 -48.49
N GLU A 515 10.09 -15.54 -48.64
CA GLU A 515 11.23 -16.27 -48.07
C GLU A 515 11.53 -15.85 -46.62
N PHE A 516 10.72 -14.98 -46.02
CA PHE A 516 10.96 -14.44 -44.66
C PHE A 516 11.05 -15.53 -43.60
N LYS A 517 10.23 -16.58 -43.69
CA LYS A 517 10.29 -17.69 -42.74
C LYS A 517 11.63 -18.41 -42.79
N GLN A 518 12.15 -18.68 -43.98
CA GLN A 518 13.46 -19.29 -44.19
C GLN A 518 14.58 -18.39 -43.66
N PHE A 519 14.51 -17.10 -43.91
CA PHE A 519 15.42 -16.10 -43.37
C PHE A 519 15.39 -16.07 -41.84
N ALA A 520 14.23 -16.17 -41.23
CA ALA A 520 14.09 -16.17 -39.76
C ALA A 520 14.67 -17.43 -39.10
N GLU A 521 14.48 -18.60 -39.72
CA GLU A 521 14.80 -19.90 -39.11
C GLU A 521 16.20 -20.41 -39.43
N GLN A 522 16.80 -20.05 -40.59
CA GLN A 522 18.02 -20.64 -41.07
C GLN A 522 19.01 -19.60 -41.55
N ARG A 523 20.33 -19.93 -41.58
CA ARG A 523 21.31 -19.17 -42.33
C ARG A 523 21.19 -19.54 -43.79
N MET A 524 21.13 -18.54 -44.64
CA MET A 524 21.17 -18.76 -46.10
C MET A 524 22.61 -19.05 -46.53
N SER A 525 22.76 -19.94 -47.50
CA SER A 525 24.06 -20.28 -48.09
C SER A 525 24.69 -19.11 -48.85
N ASP A 526 23.88 -18.29 -49.50
CA ASP A 526 24.26 -17.06 -50.17
C ASP A 526 24.10 -15.88 -49.18
N LYS A 527 25.22 -15.28 -48.79
CA LYS A 527 25.26 -14.13 -47.84
C LYS A 527 24.74 -12.84 -48.45
N ASP A 528 24.91 -12.67 -49.76
CA ASP A 528 24.47 -11.48 -50.45
C ASP A 528 22.94 -11.49 -50.63
N ALA A 529 22.36 -12.67 -50.93
CA ALA A 529 20.93 -12.88 -50.90
C ALA A 529 20.32 -12.70 -49.51
N GLU A 530 20.97 -13.20 -48.47
CA GLU A 530 20.54 -13.00 -47.06
C GLU A 530 20.53 -11.53 -46.64
N PHE A 531 21.58 -10.79 -47.06
CA PHE A 531 21.68 -9.35 -46.83
C PHE A 531 20.61 -8.57 -47.58
N GLN A 532 20.37 -8.88 -48.87
CA GLN A 532 19.34 -8.24 -49.68
C GLN A 532 17.95 -8.47 -49.11
N LEU A 533 17.65 -9.69 -48.69
CA LEU A 533 16.36 -10.02 -48.09
C LEU A 533 16.16 -9.26 -46.74
N ALA A 534 17.22 -9.08 -45.97
CA ALA A 534 17.16 -8.27 -44.75
C ALA A 534 16.89 -6.79 -45.07
N GLU A 535 17.51 -6.24 -46.16
CA GLU A 535 17.29 -4.86 -46.57
C GLU A 535 15.86 -4.68 -47.12
N ASP A 536 15.30 -5.65 -47.83
CA ASP A 536 13.91 -5.63 -48.32
C ASP A 536 12.92 -5.64 -47.14
N CYS A 537 13.20 -6.45 -46.11
CA CYS A 537 12.44 -6.42 -44.84
C CYS A 537 12.49 -5.06 -44.18
N ILE A 538 13.67 -4.42 -44.12
CA ILE A 538 13.88 -3.11 -43.49
C ILE A 538 13.15 -2.03 -44.31
N ALA A 539 13.16 -2.13 -45.66
CA ALA A 539 12.49 -1.17 -46.56
C ALA A 539 10.96 -1.11 -46.30
N LEU A 540 10.31 -2.22 -45.96
CA LEU A 540 8.88 -2.24 -45.60
C LEU A 540 8.56 -1.32 -44.42
N ALA A 541 9.53 -1.11 -43.56
CA ALA A 541 9.40 -0.24 -42.40
C ALA A 541 9.46 1.27 -42.76
N GLU A 542 9.59 1.67 -44.03
CA GLU A 542 9.28 3.02 -44.49
C GLU A 542 7.82 3.35 -44.19
N SER A 543 6.93 2.38 -44.28
CA SER A 543 5.53 2.51 -43.89
C SER A 543 5.37 2.59 -42.37
N ILE A 544 4.79 3.69 -41.88
CA ILE A 544 4.50 3.93 -40.45
C ILE A 544 3.57 2.88 -39.86
N PRO A 545 2.45 2.52 -40.52
CA PRO A 545 1.56 1.45 -40.06
C PRO A 545 2.28 0.10 -39.91
N PHE A 546 3.16 -0.24 -40.87
CA PHE A 546 3.97 -1.45 -40.78
C PHE A 546 4.91 -1.43 -39.57
N ARG A 547 5.64 -0.33 -39.33
CA ARG A 547 6.51 -0.20 -38.15
C ARG A 547 5.74 -0.38 -36.83
N ALA A 548 4.55 0.20 -36.73
CA ALA A 548 3.72 0.09 -35.54
C ALA A 548 3.23 -1.35 -35.30
N GLN A 549 2.86 -2.08 -36.34
CA GLN A 549 2.52 -3.49 -36.24
C GLN A 549 3.73 -4.34 -35.87
N PHE A 550 4.86 -4.10 -36.52
CA PHE A 550 6.12 -4.79 -36.26
C PHE A 550 6.56 -4.59 -34.80
N ASP A 551 6.56 -3.35 -34.27
CA ASP A 551 6.90 -3.05 -32.87
C ASP A 551 5.95 -3.76 -31.88
N THR A 552 4.66 -3.86 -32.22
CA THR A 552 3.67 -4.54 -31.37
C THR A 552 3.89 -6.04 -31.36
N TYR A 553 4.10 -6.64 -32.54
CA TYR A 553 4.22 -8.08 -32.67
C TYR A 553 5.56 -8.61 -32.13
N ILE A 554 6.65 -7.87 -32.38
CA ILE A 554 7.96 -8.27 -31.88
C ILE A 554 8.03 -8.19 -30.36
N LYS A 555 7.40 -7.19 -29.75
CA LYS A 555 7.31 -7.09 -28.30
C LYS A 555 6.52 -8.26 -27.71
N ALA A 556 5.36 -8.55 -28.25
CA ALA A 556 4.55 -9.69 -27.80
C ALA A 556 5.29 -11.03 -27.97
N PHE A 557 6.04 -11.21 -29.07
CA PHE A 557 6.87 -12.40 -29.30
C PHE A 557 7.99 -12.52 -28.25
N PHE A 558 8.72 -11.45 -27.96
CA PHE A 558 9.77 -11.47 -26.94
C PHE A 558 9.21 -11.69 -25.55
N ASP A 559 8.05 -11.10 -25.21
CA ASP A 559 7.39 -11.33 -23.91
C ASP A 559 7.05 -12.83 -23.71
N SER A 560 6.55 -13.54 -24.76
CA SER A 560 6.33 -14.99 -24.67
C SER A 560 7.62 -15.80 -24.63
N LEU A 561 8.62 -15.38 -25.41
CA LEU A 561 9.90 -16.10 -25.46
C LEU A 561 10.63 -16.00 -24.11
N ASP A 562 10.58 -14.85 -23.46
CA ASP A 562 11.17 -14.66 -22.13
C ASP A 562 10.51 -15.57 -21.09
N LEU A 563 9.19 -15.76 -21.16
CA LEU A 563 8.47 -16.69 -20.28
C LEU A 563 8.92 -18.14 -20.45
N LEU A 564 9.24 -18.52 -21.68
CA LEU A 564 9.58 -19.90 -22.08
C LEU A 564 11.09 -20.12 -22.26
N PHE A 565 11.94 -19.13 -21.96
CA PHE A 565 13.35 -19.10 -22.38
C PHE A 565 14.15 -20.36 -22.00
N ASN A 566 13.84 -20.97 -20.86
CA ASN A 566 14.51 -22.19 -20.41
C ASN A 566 13.82 -23.49 -20.85
N SER A 567 12.71 -23.41 -21.60
CA SER A 567 12.02 -24.60 -22.09
C SER A 567 12.64 -25.13 -23.38
N GLU A 568 12.60 -26.46 -23.56
CA GLU A 568 13.06 -27.10 -24.80
C GLU A 568 12.26 -26.59 -26.02
N ALA A 569 10.97 -26.33 -25.83
CA ALA A 569 10.07 -25.81 -26.87
C ALA A 569 10.47 -24.41 -27.38
N ALA A 570 11.14 -23.59 -26.57
CA ALA A 570 11.59 -22.26 -26.95
C ALA A 570 12.86 -22.27 -27.82
N ARG A 571 13.65 -23.32 -27.78
CA ARG A 571 14.95 -23.40 -28.49
C ARG A 571 14.85 -23.14 -29.98
N LYS A 572 13.79 -23.64 -30.64
CA LYS A 572 13.55 -23.42 -32.08
C LYS A 572 13.36 -21.95 -32.45
N TYR A 573 13.01 -21.08 -31.47
CA TYR A 573 12.77 -19.65 -31.69
C TYR A 573 13.99 -18.76 -31.36
N TYR A 574 15.13 -19.31 -30.89
CA TYR A 574 16.31 -18.50 -30.56
C TYR A 574 16.97 -17.88 -31.80
N ILE A 575 17.02 -18.59 -32.92
CA ILE A 575 17.52 -18.05 -34.18
C ILE A 575 16.56 -16.98 -34.71
N PRO A 576 15.24 -17.25 -34.80
CA PRO A 576 14.25 -16.22 -35.13
C PRO A 576 14.34 -14.96 -34.26
N ALA A 577 14.51 -15.14 -32.96
CA ALA A 577 14.62 -14.01 -32.02
C ALA A 577 15.82 -13.11 -32.32
N LYS A 578 16.98 -13.71 -32.62
CA LYS A 578 18.19 -12.96 -33.06
C LYS A 578 17.95 -12.18 -34.36
N ARG A 579 17.26 -12.80 -35.34
CA ARG A 579 16.92 -12.18 -36.60
C ARG A 579 15.95 -11.01 -36.44
N PHE A 580 14.90 -11.23 -35.63
CA PHE A 580 13.93 -10.17 -35.34
C PHE A 580 14.57 -9.01 -34.57
N GLY A 581 15.45 -9.32 -33.62
CA GLY A 581 16.24 -8.31 -32.89
C GLY A 581 17.14 -7.49 -33.84
N TYR A 582 17.82 -8.17 -34.79
CA TYR A 582 18.62 -7.51 -35.81
C TYR A 582 17.76 -6.54 -36.66
N LEU A 583 16.63 -7.01 -37.18
CA LEU A 583 15.71 -6.17 -37.93
C LEU A 583 15.21 -4.98 -37.12
N LEU A 584 14.84 -5.22 -35.85
CA LEU A 584 14.37 -4.16 -34.96
C LEU A 584 15.42 -3.03 -34.80
N VAL A 585 16.67 -3.40 -34.57
CA VAL A 585 17.77 -2.43 -34.40
C VAL A 585 18.02 -1.66 -35.70
N ARG A 586 18.03 -2.36 -36.84
CA ARG A 586 18.26 -1.73 -38.17
C ARG A 586 17.13 -0.78 -38.56
N ILE A 587 15.88 -1.20 -38.35
CA ILE A 587 14.67 -0.39 -38.58
C ILE A 587 14.69 0.86 -37.71
N LYS A 588 14.95 0.71 -36.40
CA LYS A 588 15.03 1.83 -35.46
C LYS A 588 16.16 2.81 -35.82
N ASN A 589 17.28 2.34 -36.36
CA ASN A 589 18.37 3.21 -36.75
C ASN A 589 18.12 3.93 -38.08
N ARG A 590 17.55 3.24 -39.07
CA ARG A 590 17.30 3.81 -40.43
C ARG A 590 16.15 4.82 -40.38
N TYR A 591 15.08 4.52 -39.68
CA TYR A 591 13.88 5.33 -39.62
C TYR A 591 13.78 6.10 -38.31
N LYS A 592 14.91 6.49 -37.75
CA LYS A 592 15.00 7.48 -36.68
C LYS A 592 14.65 8.85 -37.25
N ASP A 593 13.38 9.07 -37.47
CA ASP A 593 12.86 10.34 -37.94
C ASP A 593 12.67 11.28 -36.75
N PRO A 594 13.45 12.39 -36.67
CA PRO A 594 13.21 13.45 -35.69
C PRO A 594 11.84 14.11 -35.86
N SER A 595 11.25 14.03 -37.08
CA SER A 595 9.94 14.60 -37.40
C SER A 595 8.79 13.79 -36.78
N MET A 596 9.00 12.53 -36.38
CA MET A 596 8.02 11.67 -35.72
C MET A 596 8.12 11.68 -34.19
N ASP A 597 8.70 12.70 -33.56
CA ASP A 597 8.52 12.91 -32.14
C ASP A 597 7.11 13.44 -31.87
N LEU A 598 6.12 12.52 -31.88
CA LEU A 598 4.72 12.80 -31.58
C LEU A 598 4.50 13.16 -30.11
N LYS A 599 5.56 13.32 -29.28
CA LYS A 599 5.45 13.70 -27.87
C LYS A 599 4.70 15.01 -27.68
N TRP A 600 4.74 15.90 -28.65
CA TRP A 600 3.98 17.15 -28.68
C TRP A 600 2.47 16.95 -28.74
N ALA A 601 1.98 15.83 -29.32
CA ALA A 601 0.57 15.52 -29.44
C ALA A 601 -0.05 15.07 -28.11
N LYS A 602 0.75 14.47 -27.22
CA LYS A 602 0.30 13.93 -25.95
C LYS A 602 -0.44 14.93 -25.04
N PRO A 603 0.05 16.19 -24.83
CA PRO A 603 -0.67 17.19 -24.04
C PRO A 603 -2.00 17.59 -24.69
N LYS A 604 -2.08 17.67 -26.02
CA LYS A 604 -3.28 18.05 -26.76
C LYS A 604 -4.36 16.98 -26.63
N VAL A 605 -4.02 15.70 -26.92
CA VAL A 605 -4.96 14.59 -26.78
C VAL A 605 -5.47 14.46 -25.34
N ARG A 606 -4.58 14.65 -24.34
CA ARG A 606 -4.99 14.63 -22.93
C ARG A 606 -6.00 15.74 -22.63
N LYS A 607 -5.74 16.97 -23.11
CA LYS A 607 -6.66 18.09 -22.93
C LYS A 607 -8.04 17.82 -23.53
N MET A 608 -8.09 17.20 -24.70
CA MET A 608 -9.33 16.78 -25.35
C MET A 608 -10.07 15.71 -24.52
N ILE A 609 -9.37 14.68 -24.06
CA ILE A 609 -9.96 13.65 -23.20
C ILE A 609 -10.47 14.27 -21.89
N ASP A 610 -9.72 15.19 -21.27
CA ASP A 610 -10.15 15.91 -20.06
C ASP A 610 -11.41 16.76 -20.32
N ALA A 611 -11.63 17.29 -21.54
CA ALA A 611 -12.78 18.09 -21.88
C ALA A 611 -14.05 17.27 -22.17
N HIS A 612 -13.91 16.12 -22.83
CA HIS A 612 -15.03 15.35 -23.36
C HIS A 612 -15.38 14.09 -22.56
N LEU A 613 -14.51 13.59 -21.69
CA LEU A 613 -14.82 12.46 -20.83
C LEU A 613 -15.59 12.93 -19.59
N GLU A 614 -16.63 12.21 -19.23
CA GLU A 614 -17.41 12.43 -18.01
C GLU A 614 -17.55 11.12 -17.24
N THR A 615 -17.28 11.18 -15.93
CA THR A 615 -17.53 10.08 -15.00
C THR A 615 -18.91 10.27 -14.37
N LEU A 616 -19.87 9.39 -14.65
CA LEU A 616 -21.25 9.50 -14.17
C LEU A 616 -21.38 9.16 -12.68
N GLY A 617 -20.56 8.26 -12.16
CA GLY A 617 -20.57 7.85 -10.76
C GLY A 617 -19.51 6.82 -10.43
N ILE A 618 -19.53 6.36 -9.19
CA ILE A 618 -18.67 5.29 -8.68
C ILE A 618 -19.56 4.24 -8.05
N ASP A 619 -19.51 3.03 -8.57
CA ASP A 619 -20.28 1.89 -8.09
C ASP A 619 -19.39 0.92 -7.31
N SER A 620 -19.98 0.22 -6.33
CA SER A 620 -19.32 -0.87 -5.64
C SER A 620 -19.36 -2.12 -6.51
N ARG A 621 -18.19 -2.68 -6.85
CA ARG A 621 -18.07 -3.95 -7.60
C ARG A 621 -18.06 -5.16 -6.69
N VAL A 622 -17.42 -5.02 -5.53
CA VAL A 622 -17.21 -6.09 -4.56
C VAL A 622 -17.57 -5.53 -3.20
N ALA A 623 -18.45 -6.23 -2.50
CA ALA A 623 -18.74 -5.94 -1.10
C ALA A 623 -17.46 -6.09 -0.25
N PRO A 624 -17.36 -5.42 0.91
CA PRO A 624 -16.24 -5.59 1.81
C PRO A 624 -16.01 -7.06 2.17
N ILE A 625 -14.79 -7.54 1.99
CA ILE A 625 -14.42 -8.93 2.23
C ILE A 625 -13.02 -9.04 2.79
N SER A 626 -12.77 -9.97 3.72
CA SER A 626 -11.42 -10.26 4.20
C SER A 626 -10.55 -10.91 3.12
N LEU A 627 -9.37 -10.35 2.89
CA LEU A 627 -8.39 -10.90 1.95
C LEU A 627 -7.86 -12.28 2.33
N LEU A 628 -7.94 -12.64 3.60
CA LEU A 628 -7.47 -13.94 4.12
C LEU A 628 -8.58 -14.99 4.19
N SER A 629 -9.79 -14.67 3.76
CA SER A 629 -10.89 -15.64 3.66
C SER A 629 -10.51 -16.77 2.72
N LYS A 630 -10.74 -18.02 3.14
CA LYS A 630 -10.54 -19.23 2.29
C LYS A 630 -11.35 -19.16 0.99
N ASP A 631 -12.47 -18.45 1.01
CA ASP A 631 -13.39 -18.29 -0.11
C ASP A 631 -13.24 -16.97 -0.86
N PHE A 632 -12.25 -16.11 -0.53
CA PHE A 632 -12.03 -14.82 -1.21
C PHE A 632 -12.08 -14.97 -2.73
N ALA A 633 -11.43 -16.01 -3.26
CA ALA A 633 -11.41 -16.29 -4.69
C ALA A 633 -12.78 -16.63 -5.29
N LYS A 634 -13.66 -17.30 -4.53
CA LYS A 634 -15.04 -17.62 -4.94
C LYS A 634 -15.96 -16.42 -4.74
N GLU A 635 -15.70 -15.61 -3.74
CA GLU A 635 -16.59 -14.53 -3.29
C GLU A 635 -16.36 -13.22 -4.01
N VAL A 636 -15.15 -12.95 -4.52
CA VAL A 636 -14.91 -11.85 -5.49
C VAL A 636 -15.80 -12.01 -6.73
N ASN A 637 -16.21 -13.23 -7.07
CA ASN A 637 -17.12 -13.52 -8.18
C ASN A 637 -18.58 -13.76 -7.74
N LYS A 638 -18.86 -13.80 -6.44
CA LYS A 638 -20.20 -13.91 -5.85
C LYS A 638 -20.41 -12.72 -4.93
N LEU A 639 -21.47 -12.01 -5.08
CA LEU A 639 -21.95 -10.98 -4.13
C LEU A 639 -22.40 -11.64 -2.81
N GLY A 640 -21.50 -12.34 -2.12
CA GLY A 640 -21.79 -13.13 -0.91
C GLY A 640 -20.91 -12.71 0.26
N GLU A 641 -21.47 -12.61 1.45
CA GLU A 641 -20.81 -12.16 2.67
C GLU A 641 -20.08 -13.32 3.37
N ASN A 642 -18.78 -13.13 3.71
CA ASN A 642 -18.03 -14.05 4.55
C ASN A 642 -18.17 -13.63 6.02
N SER A 643 -18.48 -14.55 6.92
CA SER A 643 -18.78 -14.29 8.34
C SER A 643 -17.63 -13.56 9.06
N LYS A 644 -16.37 -13.91 8.80
CA LYS A 644 -15.20 -13.22 9.38
C LYS A 644 -15.09 -11.77 8.89
N SER A 645 -15.31 -11.54 7.61
CA SER A 645 -15.27 -10.19 7.02
C SER A 645 -16.46 -9.38 7.49
N LYS A 646 -17.66 -10.00 7.53
CA LYS A 646 -18.86 -9.39 8.03
C LYS A 646 -18.72 -9.00 9.51
N ALA A 647 -18.19 -9.90 10.34
CA ALA A 647 -17.91 -9.61 11.76
C ALA A 647 -16.93 -8.43 11.93
N SER A 648 -15.84 -8.44 11.17
CA SER A 648 -14.82 -7.36 11.24
C SER A 648 -15.36 -6.02 10.74
N GLU A 649 -16.17 -6.01 9.68
CA GLU A 649 -16.83 -4.82 9.17
C GLU A 649 -17.89 -4.30 10.14
N MET A 650 -18.70 -5.19 10.71
CA MET A 650 -19.71 -4.84 11.71
C MET A 650 -19.06 -4.29 12.97
N GLU A 651 -18.01 -4.91 13.48
CA GLU A 651 -17.22 -4.38 14.60
C GLU A 651 -16.75 -2.95 14.30
N HIS A 652 -16.17 -2.74 13.11
CA HIS A 652 -15.69 -1.42 12.72
C HIS A 652 -16.84 -0.40 12.62
N ALA A 653 -17.96 -0.78 11.99
CA ALA A 653 -19.14 0.08 11.87
C ALA A 653 -19.74 0.43 13.23
N ILE A 654 -19.82 -0.55 14.14
CA ILE A 654 -20.33 -0.35 15.50
C ILE A 654 -19.39 0.56 16.30
N ARG A 655 -18.08 0.28 16.31
CA ARG A 655 -17.08 1.12 16.99
C ARG A 655 -17.08 2.55 16.46
N ARG A 656 -17.21 2.70 15.13
CA ARG A 656 -17.36 4.01 14.49
C ARG A 656 -18.63 4.71 14.95
N HIS A 657 -19.78 4.03 14.91
CA HIS A 657 -21.07 4.60 15.36
C HIS A 657 -20.96 5.08 16.79
N ILE A 658 -20.38 4.27 17.67
CA ILE A 658 -20.10 4.62 19.06
C ILE A 658 -19.23 5.90 19.14
N LYS A 659 -18.11 5.92 18.42
CA LYS A 659 -17.14 7.02 18.49
C LYS A 659 -17.71 8.34 17.98
N VAL A 660 -18.53 8.30 16.94
CA VAL A 660 -19.21 9.47 16.38
C VAL A 660 -20.32 9.99 17.31
N ASN A 661 -21.01 9.09 18.00
CA ASN A 661 -22.21 9.44 18.79
C ASN A 661 -21.97 9.44 20.32
N ILE A 662 -20.78 9.07 20.79
CA ILE A 662 -20.46 8.99 22.22
C ILE A 662 -20.76 10.29 22.98
N HIS A 663 -20.71 11.43 22.31
CA HIS A 663 -21.04 12.74 22.89
C HIS A 663 -22.54 12.91 23.19
N LYS A 664 -23.41 12.13 22.53
CA LYS A 664 -24.87 12.18 22.75
C LYS A 664 -25.31 11.38 23.95
N ASP A 665 -24.62 10.29 24.24
CA ASP A 665 -24.92 9.40 25.35
C ASP A 665 -23.65 8.61 25.78
N PRO A 666 -22.73 9.24 26.53
CA PRO A 666 -21.47 8.61 26.87
C PRO A 666 -21.61 7.29 27.64
N ALA A 667 -22.63 7.19 28.48
CA ALA A 667 -22.83 6.00 29.33
C ALA A 667 -23.35 4.81 28.51
N LEU A 668 -24.36 5.02 27.68
CA LEU A 668 -24.92 3.99 26.78
C LEU A 668 -23.86 3.46 25.83
N TYR A 669 -23.14 4.34 25.15
CA TYR A 669 -22.13 3.95 24.17
C TYR A 669 -20.92 3.25 24.81
N LYS A 670 -20.56 3.55 26.05
CA LYS A 670 -19.53 2.80 26.78
C LYS A 670 -19.99 1.40 27.16
N ARG A 671 -21.27 1.22 27.55
CA ARG A 671 -21.88 -0.11 27.74
C ARG A 671 -21.78 -0.96 26.47
N PHE A 672 -22.08 -0.39 25.31
CA PHE A 672 -21.95 -1.08 24.04
C PHE A 672 -20.51 -1.45 23.69
N LEU A 673 -19.52 -0.57 23.96
CA LEU A 673 -18.11 -0.90 23.75
C LEU A 673 -17.69 -2.11 24.58
N LYS A 674 -18.07 -2.14 25.87
CA LYS A 674 -17.77 -3.28 26.75
C LYS A 674 -18.42 -4.56 26.26
N ARG A 675 -19.70 -4.49 25.83
CA ARG A 675 -20.43 -5.64 25.26
C ARG A 675 -19.76 -6.20 24.00
N ILE A 676 -19.23 -5.35 23.10
CA ILE A 676 -18.48 -5.78 21.91
C ILE A 676 -17.22 -6.55 22.33
N GLU A 677 -16.47 -6.04 23.30
CA GLU A 677 -15.27 -6.70 23.79
C GLU A 677 -15.59 -8.07 24.40
N GLU A 678 -16.66 -8.16 25.19
CA GLU A 678 -17.15 -9.41 25.77
C GLU A 678 -17.61 -10.42 24.72
N ILE A 679 -18.28 -9.98 23.64
CA ILE A 679 -18.68 -10.82 22.49
C ILE A 679 -17.45 -11.41 21.80
N ILE A 680 -16.48 -10.56 21.46
CA ILE A 680 -15.25 -10.99 20.78
C ILE A 680 -14.47 -12.00 21.64
N GLU A 681 -14.38 -11.77 22.95
CA GLU A 681 -13.69 -12.66 23.88
C GLU A 681 -14.43 -13.99 24.07
N ARG A 682 -15.77 -13.96 24.22
CA ARG A 682 -16.59 -15.14 24.45
C ARG A 682 -16.67 -16.08 23.25
N TYR A 683 -16.76 -15.53 22.05
CA TYR A 683 -16.96 -16.28 20.81
C TYR A 683 -15.71 -16.35 19.93
N GLN A 684 -14.52 -16.24 20.51
CA GLN A 684 -13.24 -16.23 19.80
C GLN A 684 -13.14 -17.40 18.80
N GLY A 685 -13.00 -17.07 17.50
CA GLY A 685 -12.90 -18.04 16.41
C GLY A 685 -14.23 -18.53 15.83
N ASN A 686 -15.37 -18.26 16.47
CA ASN A 686 -16.71 -18.56 15.93
C ASN A 686 -17.34 -17.32 15.29
N TRP A 687 -16.99 -17.07 14.04
CA TRP A 687 -17.36 -15.85 13.33
C TRP A 687 -18.87 -15.71 13.07
N ASP A 688 -19.57 -16.82 12.87
CA ASP A 688 -21.03 -16.80 12.66
C ASP A 688 -21.75 -16.32 13.93
N ALA A 689 -21.36 -16.83 15.11
CA ALA A 689 -21.90 -16.40 16.38
C ALA A 689 -21.57 -14.92 16.68
N ILE A 690 -20.35 -14.46 16.31
CA ILE A 690 -19.98 -13.04 16.46
C ILE A 690 -20.85 -12.15 15.56
N VAL A 691 -21.10 -12.55 14.32
CA VAL A 691 -21.99 -11.82 13.40
C VAL A 691 -23.39 -11.71 13.96
N GLU A 692 -23.97 -12.83 14.43
CA GLU A 692 -25.30 -12.86 15.05
C GLU A 692 -25.40 -11.92 16.26
N GLU A 693 -24.43 -11.97 17.16
CA GLU A 693 -24.39 -11.09 18.31
C GLU A 693 -24.17 -9.61 17.93
N PHE A 694 -23.41 -9.33 16.89
CA PHE A 694 -23.25 -7.97 16.39
C PHE A 694 -24.50 -7.46 15.68
N GLU A 695 -25.29 -8.32 15.07
CA GLU A 695 -26.62 -7.96 14.55
C GLU A 695 -27.56 -7.58 15.70
N ASN A 696 -27.53 -8.32 16.82
CA ASN A 696 -28.27 -7.99 18.03
C ASN A 696 -27.84 -6.62 18.60
N VAL A 697 -26.52 -6.37 18.69
CA VAL A 697 -26.00 -5.07 19.13
C VAL A 697 -26.44 -3.95 18.20
N ARG A 698 -26.42 -4.15 16.88
CA ARG A 698 -26.92 -3.15 15.90
C ARG A 698 -28.41 -2.88 16.10
N ASP A 699 -29.21 -3.90 16.34
CA ASP A 699 -30.65 -3.75 16.55
C ASP A 699 -30.95 -3.05 17.87
N ASP A 700 -30.15 -3.28 18.91
CA ASP A 700 -30.23 -2.54 20.18
C ASP A 700 -29.80 -1.07 20.01
N PHE A 701 -28.84 -0.74 19.15
CA PHE A 701 -28.56 0.64 18.75
C PHE A 701 -29.79 1.32 18.10
N ALA A 702 -30.49 0.60 17.22
CA ALA A 702 -31.69 1.13 16.57
C ALA A 702 -32.85 1.38 17.54
N LYS A 703 -32.94 0.58 18.61
CA LYS A 703 -33.90 0.79 19.70
C LYS A 703 -33.53 1.95 20.61
N GLY A 704 -32.20 2.21 20.75
CA GLY A 704 -31.69 3.20 21.70
C GLY A 704 -32.12 2.88 23.13
N ARG A 705 -32.66 3.88 23.85
CA ARG A 705 -33.16 3.70 25.23
C ARG A 705 -34.64 3.34 25.31
N LYS A 706 -35.28 3.00 24.18
CA LYS A 706 -36.68 2.62 24.21
C LYS A 706 -36.90 1.37 25.05
N GLY A 707 -37.65 1.49 26.13
CA GLY A 707 -37.97 0.42 27.06
C GLY A 707 -37.16 0.42 28.35
N GLU A 708 -36.12 1.25 28.53
CA GLU A 708 -35.39 1.45 29.80
C GLU A 708 -36.25 2.28 30.81
N ASN A 709 -37.20 3.06 30.33
CA ASN A 709 -38.01 4.01 31.12
C ASN A 709 -38.88 3.33 32.23
N GLU A 710 -39.31 2.11 32.01
CA GLU A 710 -40.23 1.43 32.95
C GLU A 710 -39.53 0.98 34.25
N GLU A 711 -38.25 0.65 34.20
CA GLU A 711 -37.47 0.17 35.33
C GLU A 711 -36.87 1.30 36.19
N GLU A 712 -36.52 2.45 35.59
CA GLU A 712 -35.79 3.53 36.30
C GLU A 712 -36.72 4.67 36.76
N GLY A 713 -37.91 4.86 36.16
CA GLY A 713 -38.85 5.94 36.50
C GLY A 713 -38.38 7.33 36.02
N LEU A 714 -37.50 7.40 35.02
CA LEU A 714 -37.02 8.56 34.33
C LEU A 714 -37.43 8.48 32.86
N ASP A 715 -37.53 9.61 32.15
CA ASP A 715 -37.86 9.61 30.71
C ASP A 715 -36.65 9.41 29.81
N GLU A 716 -36.87 9.23 28.48
CA GLU A 716 -35.78 9.07 27.47
C GLU A 716 -34.83 10.26 27.41
N GLN A 717 -35.25 11.44 27.84
CA GLN A 717 -34.44 12.64 27.81
C GLN A 717 -33.58 12.77 29.07
N GLU A 718 -34.05 12.24 30.16
CA GLU A 718 -33.43 12.30 31.50
C GLU A 718 -32.36 11.22 31.70
N LEU A 719 -32.61 9.98 31.22
CA LEU A 719 -31.74 8.84 31.39
C LEU A 719 -30.27 9.07 31.00
N PRO A 720 -29.95 9.76 29.88
CA PRO A 720 -28.57 10.02 29.51
C PRO A 720 -27.82 10.91 30.50
N PHE A 721 -28.50 11.86 31.13
CA PHE A 721 -27.92 12.73 32.14
C PHE A 721 -27.76 12.01 33.46
N TYR A 722 -28.73 11.19 33.86
CA TYR A 722 -28.67 10.33 35.03
C TYR A 722 -27.48 9.39 34.98
N ASP A 723 -27.37 8.59 33.92
CA ASP A 723 -26.27 7.66 33.76
C ASP A 723 -24.92 8.39 33.63
N PHE A 724 -24.91 9.56 33.01
CA PHE A 724 -23.70 10.36 32.87
C PHE A 724 -23.17 10.84 34.24
N VAL A 725 -24.06 11.33 35.11
CA VAL A 725 -23.69 11.76 36.46
C VAL A 725 -23.20 10.57 37.28
N ILE A 726 -23.90 9.43 37.25
CA ILE A 726 -23.49 8.19 37.92
C ILE A 726 -22.09 7.78 37.45
N PHE A 727 -21.90 7.65 36.14
CA PHE A 727 -20.64 7.21 35.59
C PHE A 727 -19.47 8.12 35.96
N SER A 728 -19.71 9.45 35.97
CA SER A 728 -18.68 10.44 36.27
C SER A 728 -18.35 10.57 37.77
N ALA A 729 -19.38 10.49 38.64
CA ALA A 729 -19.21 10.72 40.08
C ALA A 729 -18.97 9.44 40.87
N PHE A 730 -19.56 8.31 40.49
CA PHE A 730 -19.47 7.06 41.23
C PHE A 730 -18.54 6.02 40.59
N LYS A 731 -18.35 6.07 39.26
CA LYS A 731 -17.60 5.06 38.51
C LYS A 731 -18.17 3.66 38.74
N ASP A 732 -17.39 2.74 39.35
CA ASP A 732 -17.80 1.36 39.69
C ASP A 732 -18.11 1.18 41.17
N GLU A 733 -18.25 2.28 41.97
CA GLU A 733 -18.56 2.20 43.36
C GLU A 733 -20.05 1.93 43.58
N PRO A 734 -20.42 1.14 44.60
CA PRO A 734 -21.82 0.86 44.92
C PRO A 734 -22.55 2.15 45.33
N ILE A 735 -23.79 2.28 44.87
CA ILE A 735 -24.66 3.43 45.11
C ILE A 735 -25.77 3.00 46.08
N THR A 736 -26.02 3.80 47.12
CA THR A 736 -27.07 3.52 48.08
C THR A 736 -28.44 3.86 47.52
N LYS A 737 -29.51 3.31 48.11
CA LYS A 737 -30.88 3.61 47.69
C LYS A 737 -31.25 5.08 47.85
N GLU A 738 -30.77 5.71 48.92
CA GLU A 738 -30.95 7.13 49.17
C GLU A 738 -30.25 7.99 48.10
N GLU A 739 -29.04 7.60 47.70
CA GLU A 739 -28.29 8.30 46.62
C GLU A 739 -28.98 8.14 45.26
N ILE A 740 -29.55 6.94 44.96
CA ILE A 740 -30.32 6.71 43.74
C ILE A 740 -31.52 7.66 43.65
N GLU A 741 -32.31 7.78 44.71
CA GLU A 741 -33.47 8.69 44.71
C GLU A 741 -33.07 10.16 44.69
N ALA A 742 -31.96 10.55 45.32
CA ALA A 742 -31.41 11.90 45.21
C ALA A 742 -30.91 12.20 43.77
N LEU A 743 -30.21 11.24 43.16
CA LEU A 743 -29.73 11.38 41.76
C LEU A 743 -30.88 11.51 40.75
N LYS A 744 -31.97 10.77 40.91
CA LYS A 744 -33.18 10.91 40.08
C LYS A 744 -33.75 12.31 40.17
N LYS A 745 -33.96 12.82 41.37
CA LYS A 745 -34.48 14.18 41.59
C LYS A 745 -33.56 15.26 41.00
N LEU A 746 -32.24 15.10 41.24
CA LEU A 746 -31.23 15.96 40.65
C LEU A 746 -31.29 15.97 39.13
N THR A 747 -31.39 14.82 38.52
CA THR A 747 -31.44 14.67 37.05
C THR A 747 -32.69 15.35 36.47
N ILE A 748 -33.86 15.11 37.03
CA ILE A 748 -35.10 15.75 36.60
C ILE A 748 -34.96 17.28 36.66
N GLN A 749 -34.41 17.80 37.76
CA GLN A 749 -34.20 19.26 37.95
C GLN A 749 -33.20 19.81 36.88
N LEU A 750 -32.09 19.10 36.65
CA LEU A 750 -31.09 19.49 35.64
C LEU A 750 -31.71 19.54 34.23
N VAL A 751 -32.45 18.52 33.84
CA VAL A 751 -33.06 18.42 32.51
C VAL A 751 -34.13 19.50 32.33
N GLN A 752 -34.94 19.75 33.36
CA GLN A 752 -35.95 20.83 33.31
C GLN A 752 -35.30 22.19 33.08
N VAL A 753 -34.25 22.54 33.84
CA VAL A 753 -33.53 23.82 33.69
C VAL A 753 -32.88 23.94 32.30
N LEU A 754 -32.32 22.81 31.79
CA LEU A 754 -31.77 22.76 30.45
C LEU A 754 -32.82 23.01 29.38
N GLN A 755 -33.98 22.34 29.43
CA GLN A 755 -35.07 22.49 28.46
C GLN A 755 -35.62 23.91 28.46
N ASP A 756 -35.86 24.51 29.64
CA ASP A 756 -36.36 25.89 29.75
C ASP A 756 -35.42 26.94 29.14
N ALA A 757 -34.12 26.70 29.24
CA ALA A 757 -33.11 27.60 28.69
C ALA A 757 -32.88 27.43 27.20
N ILE A 758 -32.78 26.16 26.69
CA ILE A 758 -32.35 25.87 25.33
C ILE A 758 -33.46 25.93 24.29
N ASN A 759 -34.73 25.97 24.68
CA ASN A 759 -35.90 26.13 23.79
C ASN A 759 -35.89 27.49 23.03
N LYS A 760 -34.97 28.38 23.33
CA LYS A 760 -34.84 29.68 22.64
C LYS A 760 -34.15 29.50 21.29
N PRO A 761 -34.68 30.11 20.21
CA PRO A 761 -34.05 30.01 18.90
C PRO A 761 -32.58 30.41 18.92
N ASN A 762 -31.71 29.60 18.28
CA ASN A 762 -30.26 29.81 18.20
C ASN A 762 -29.55 29.93 19.56
N PHE A 763 -30.01 29.24 20.59
CA PHE A 763 -29.41 29.33 21.93
C PHE A 763 -27.90 29.11 21.92
N TRP A 764 -27.40 28.05 21.24
CA TRP A 764 -25.99 27.72 21.16
C TRP A 764 -25.17 28.61 20.22
N LYS A 765 -25.82 29.51 19.45
CA LYS A 765 -25.18 30.42 18.50
C LYS A 765 -25.43 31.86 18.89
N GLY A 766 -24.42 32.56 19.41
CA GLY A 766 -24.47 34.01 19.65
C GLY A 766 -25.01 34.46 21.02
N ARG A 767 -25.41 33.54 21.95
CA ARG A 767 -25.94 33.88 23.28
C ARG A 767 -24.98 33.59 24.42
N ALA A 768 -23.71 33.97 24.28
CA ALA A 768 -22.63 33.61 25.22
C ALA A 768 -22.94 33.99 26.70
N ALA A 769 -23.67 35.07 26.96
CA ALA A 769 -24.07 35.47 28.32
C ALA A 769 -25.12 34.53 28.92
N GLU A 770 -26.13 34.11 28.14
CA GLU A 770 -27.16 33.17 28.56
C GLU A 770 -26.58 31.76 28.77
N ILE A 771 -25.65 31.31 27.92
CA ILE A 771 -24.93 30.04 28.06
C ILE A 771 -24.13 30.02 29.38
N ARG A 772 -23.38 31.08 29.68
CA ARG A 772 -22.65 31.20 30.96
C ARG A 772 -23.59 31.24 32.18
N LYS A 773 -24.73 31.94 32.05
CA LYS A 773 -25.71 31.95 33.13
C LYS A 773 -26.26 30.54 33.38
N LEU A 774 -26.69 29.82 32.34
CA LEU A 774 -27.19 28.46 32.46
C LEU A 774 -26.13 27.52 33.05
N GLN A 775 -24.86 27.63 32.63
CA GLN A 775 -23.78 26.86 33.20
C GLN A 775 -23.59 27.12 34.70
N GLY A 776 -23.70 28.35 35.13
CA GLY A 776 -23.66 28.72 36.55
C GLY A 776 -24.83 28.12 37.31
N GLU A 777 -26.05 28.19 36.79
CA GLU A 777 -27.24 27.55 37.39
C GLU A 777 -27.09 26.02 37.53
N ILE A 778 -26.50 25.35 36.53
CA ILE A 778 -26.22 23.93 36.60
C ILE A 778 -25.12 23.63 37.63
N ASP A 779 -24.10 24.47 37.71
CA ASP A 779 -23.00 24.37 38.66
C ASP A 779 -23.54 24.46 40.10
N ASP A 780 -24.40 25.45 40.40
CA ASP A 780 -25.05 25.62 41.68
C ASP A 780 -25.94 24.41 42.07
N ILE A 781 -26.73 23.90 41.10
CA ILE A 781 -27.61 22.72 41.31
C ILE A 781 -26.77 21.49 41.69
N LEU A 782 -25.60 21.30 41.06
CA LEU A 782 -24.69 20.18 41.33
C LEU A 782 -23.99 20.35 42.71
N ASP A 783 -23.53 21.55 43.02
CA ASP A 783 -22.86 21.85 44.29
C ASP A 783 -23.79 21.66 45.49
N PHE A 784 -25.03 22.13 45.37
CA PHE A 784 -26.07 22.03 46.41
C PHE A 784 -26.91 20.72 46.34
N SER A 785 -26.49 19.73 45.51
CA SER A 785 -27.21 18.45 45.33
C SER A 785 -27.43 17.62 46.57
N GLY A 786 -26.63 17.87 47.62
CA GLY A 786 -26.62 17.02 48.83
C GLY A 786 -25.90 15.67 48.61
N ILE A 787 -25.34 15.40 47.44
CA ILE A 787 -24.59 14.18 47.09
C ILE A 787 -23.10 14.54 47.08
N GLU A 788 -22.36 14.15 48.12
CA GLU A 788 -20.98 14.56 48.31
C GLU A 788 -20.07 14.31 47.10
N LYS A 789 -20.25 13.16 46.40
CA LYS A 789 -19.45 12.80 45.21
C LYS A 789 -19.76 13.68 44.01
N VAL A 790 -20.98 14.12 43.86
CA VAL A 790 -21.44 15.03 42.80
C VAL A 790 -20.95 16.44 43.08
N ALA A 791 -21.17 16.92 44.32
CA ALA A 791 -20.75 18.27 44.77
C ALA A 791 -19.23 18.48 44.61
N LYS A 792 -18.40 17.47 44.93
CA LYS A 792 -16.93 17.56 44.72
C LYS A 792 -16.52 17.72 43.24
N LEU A 793 -17.37 17.39 42.29
CA LEU A 793 -17.08 17.42 40.85
C LEU A 793 -17.95 18.45 40.12
N HIS A 794 -18.71 19.32 40.83
CA HIS A 794 -19.72 20.21 40.27
C HIS A 794 -19.22 21.02 39.05
N SER A 795 -18.07 21.71 39.19
CA SER A 795 -17.51 22.56 38.10
C SER A 795 -17.09 21.76 36.87
N LYS A 796 -16.67 20.51 37.01
CA LYS A 796 -16.36 19.65 35.89
C LYS A 796 -17.64 19.09 35.26
N LEU A 797 -18.56 18.61 36.09
CA LEU A 797 -19.84 18.05 35.63
C LEU A 797 -20.69 19.11 34.92
N SER A 798 -20.72 20.36 35.40
CA SER A 798 -21.48 21.43 34.77
C SER A 798 -21.05 21.67 33.31
N VAL A 799 -19.74 21.70 33.05
CA VAL A 799 -19.20 21.85 31.70
C VAL A 799 -19.58 20.64 30.83
N GLU A 800 -19.44 19.44 31.37
CA GLU A 800 -19.70 18.19 30.62
C GLU A 800 -21.21 18.01 30.36
N ILE A 801 -22.08 18.35 31.30
CA ILE A 801 -23.56 18.36 31.13
C ILE A 801 -23.99 19.38 30.08
N MET A 802 -23.41 20.59 30.06
CA MET A 802 -23.65 21.57 29.03
C MET A 802 -23.26 21.06 27.63
N ASN A 803 -22.14 20.35 27.52
CA ASN A 803 -21.71 19.70 26.28
C ASN A 803 -22.67 18.58 25.87
N LEU A 804 -23.13 17.75 26.79
CA LEU A 804 -24.11 16.71 26.55
C LEU A 804 -25.44 17.31 26.06
N ALA A 805 -25.94 18.34 26.72
CA ALA A 805 -27.17 19.05 26.36
C ALA A 805 -27.08 19.67 24.95
N LYS A 806 -25.89 20.23 24.61
CA LYS A 806 -25.64 20.77 23.26
C LYS A 806 -25.74 19.72 22.17
N HIS A 807 -25.18 18.53 22.38
CA HIS A 807 -25.22 17.43 21.43
C HIS A 807 -26.61 16.76 21.35
N ARG A 808 -27.43 16.88 22.40
CA ARG A 808 -28.79 16.36 22.48
C ARG A 808 -29.88 17.45 22.27
N HIS A 809 -29.52 18.60 21.75
CA HIS A 809 -30.43 19.72 21.60
C HIS A 809 -31.75 19.37 20.91
N GLN A 810 -31.73 18.61 19.81
CA GLN A 810 -32.92 18.20 19.07
C GLN A 810 -33.83 17.25 19.86
N GLU A 811 -33.26 16.47 20.78
CA GLU A 811 -34.01 15.52 21.62
C GLU A 811 -34.60 16.21 22.85
N LEU A 812 -33.91 17.19 23.41
CA LEU A 812 -34.37 17.97 24.56
C LEU A 812 -35.42 19.04 24.18
N THR A 813 -35.50 19.46 22.90
CA THR A 813 -36.43 20.49 22.43
C THR A 813 -37.66 19.93 21.69
N LYS A 814 -37.82 18.60 21.67
CA LYS A 814 -39.01 17.91 21.20
C LYS A 814 -40.05 17.88 22.31
#